data_886f30514df086a675526c60cb2a9cf8
#
_entry.id   886f30514df086a675526c60cb2a9cf8
#
_cell.length_a   1.000
_cell.length_b   1.000
_cell.length_c   1.000
_cell.angle_alpha   90.00
_cell.angle_beta   90.00
_cell.angle_gamma   90.00
#
_symmetry.space_group_name_H-M   'P 1'
#
loop_
_entity.id
_entity.type
_entity.pdbx_description
1 polymer ?
#
loop_
_entity_poly.entity_id
_entity_poly.type
_entity_poly.pdbx_seq_one_letter_code
_entity_poly.pdbx_strand_id
1 'polypeptide(L)'
;MASTYDSDFSFHEQLWFFYSENRGKIRSRYNDLTRKFLSYNDKDENKNAFLRKPQFEALEMYVFIKEFMNNAQVYELFDDWRNKRNRFSEASYYSNGQLRLGDALTEKQTDVLFKQMKKYRESYPNYIYALTMGLGKTILMGTCIFYEFLLAKKYPKDKRFCHNALVFAPDKTVLQSLREIMIFDKTKVVPPEYARVLDSNIKFHFLDESGTVLHTIDDSDFNIIISNTQKIIIKKKRKEATPGEVLFGRNSSLLSAVYAGDDSEDDAWDDSTLMDNQRFKKLCRLPQLGVYVDEAHHLFGADLEKQIRSSGANKTSLRDTINLLAANTSIVACYNYTGTPYVKNQLLPEVVYAYGLRESIWNGYLKDADPIGFENVKSDEFLNATVTKFWQKYGGKIYDNLNPKLAIYAANVEEAVNEVVPALEEILTRLEIPTTSILLNVGDSKYTKDEDIRNFNNLDVPGSEGNEKQFVVLVEKGKEGWNCRSLFGVALYRSPKSKIFVLQATMRCLRVITDERLTATVFLSKENYDTLDDELHKNFNMEISDIKNTSTDDRHKYQVRVLPPPRSIRLKRVWHEYNVSSKEYSTPVDFGLAGADLSKYSSVMYERDSIANDTSTKQSNADEYQVKMQYSAFSLAGEVARYLNISSILAAKILREAQDGMDVILADVNRYNAVLDDIIIPTIFHALFDVTAIQKTEDRDVVLLREPKDAAYYEFSAKDNLVITNKYPGFTPDEVLKSFHADTYCFDSLPEKECFFQYIKSDKVQEVYFTGMFTSNQGDLSVYYYDPESGRIRQYYPDFLAKMKDGTYQLIEVKGDNKIDDVVVQAKKEAALEMAAASGIKYEMYAGSTIMKTHILESLPVQQTNLLL
;
A
#
# COMPACT_ATOMS: atom_id res chain seq x y z
N MET A 1 4.34 1.54 25.72
CA MET A 1 3.42 1.71 24.60
C MET A 1 3.00 0.31 24.19
N ALA A 2 1.75 -0.05 24.38
CA ALA A 2 1.27 -1.35 23.95
C ALA A 2 1.29 -1.36 22.42
N SER A 3 2.16 -2.14 21.82
CA SER A 3 2.03 -2.46 20.42
C SER A 3 0.81 -3.35 20.31
N THR A 4 -0.31 -2.75 20.11
CA THR A 4 -1.48 -3.49 19.69
C THR A 4 -1.12 -4.11 18.35
N TYR A 5 -1.21 -5.42 18.25
CA TYR A 5 -1.15 -6.16 16.99
C TYR A 5 -2.40 -5.79 16.19
N ASP A 6 -2.30 -4.62 15.56
CA ASP A 6 -3.35 -3.99 14.79
C ASP A 6 -2.97 -4.12 13.32
N SER A 7 -3.68 -4.90 12.57
CA SER A 7 -3.46 -5.06 11.13
C SER A 7 -4.67 -4.57 10.36
N ASP A 8 -4.43 -3.73 9.36
CA ASP A 8 -5.46 -3.35 8.41
C ASP A 8 -5.96 -4.60 7.67
N PHE A 9 -7.28 -4.69 7.45
CA PHE A 9 -7.77 -5.68 6.50
C PHE A 9 -7.24 -5.33 5.11
N SER A 10 -6.50 -6.24 4.54
CA SER A 10 -5.97 -6.08 3.20
C SER A 10 -6.31 -7.29 2.34
N PHE A 11 -6.93 -7.01 1.20
CA PHE A 11 -7.37 -8.07 0.30
C PHE A 11 -6.17 -8.84 -0.29
N HIS A 12 -5.03 -8.20 -0.48
CA HIS A 12 -3.83 -8.87 -0.98
C HIS A 12 -3.33 -9.99 -0.04
N GLU A 13 -3.49 -9.83 1.28
CA GLU A 13 -3.15 -10.90 2.24
C GLU A 13 -4.05 -12.12 2.07
N GLN A 14 -5.33 -11.89 1.75
CA GLN A 14 -6.29 -12.95 1.47
C GLN A 14 -5.97 -13.69 0.17
N LEU A 15 -5.59 -12.95 -0.86
CA LEU A 15 -5.12 -13.52 -2.12
C LEU A 15 -3.84 -14.35 -1.90
N TRP A 16 -2.88 -13.80 -1.15
CA TRP A 16 -1.65 -14.50 -0.81
C TRP A 16 -1.92 -15.75 0.01
N PHE A 17 -2.78 -15.66 1.02
CA PHE A 17 -3.17 -16.81 1.84
C PHE A 17 -3.81 -17.92 0.98
N PHE A 18 -4.77 -17.58 0.13
CA PHE A 18 -5.39 -18.54 -0.78
C PHE A 18 -4.35 -19.20 -1.70
N TYR A 19 -3.45 -18.40 -2.26
CA TYR A 19 -2.40 -18.90 -3.14
C TYR A 19 -1.43 -19.81 -2.38
N SER A 20 -0.92 -19.38 -1.24
CA SER A 20 0.10 -20.11 -0.46
C SER A 20 -0.40 -21.47 0.04
N GLU A 21 -1.64 -21.54 0.52
CA GLU A 21 -2.27 -22.81 0.95
C GLU A 21 -2.51 -23.77 -0.21
N ASN A 22 -2.66 -23.28 -1.42
CA ASN A 22 -2.95 -24.08 -2.61
C ASN A 22 -1.82 -24.09 -3.64
N ARG A 23 -0.65 -23.55 -3.30
CA ARG A 23 0.49 -23.31 -4.19
C ARG A 23 0.80 -24.51 -5.10
N GLY A 24 0.93 -25.69 -4.54
CA GLY A 24 1.24 -26.90 -5.33
C GLY A 24 0.14 -27.27 -6.34
N LYS A 25 -1.12 -27.19 -5.93
CA LYS A 25 -2.27 -27.47 -6.81
C LYS A 25 -2.41 -26.41 -7.92
N ILE A 26 -2.18 -25.14 -7.58
CA ILE A 26 -2.25 -24.05 -8.54
C ILE A 26 -1.09 -24.14 -9.53
N ARG A 27 0.15 -24.32 -9.06
CA ARG A 27 1.33 -24.49 -9.91
C ARG A 27 1.21 -25.68 -10.89
N SER A 28 0.57 -26.78 -10.48
CA SER A 28 0.36 -27.94 -11.36
C SER A 28 -0.53 -27.62 -12.57
N ARG A 29 -1.36 -26.58 -12.52
CA ARG A 29 -2.24 -26.15 -13.61
C ARG A 29 -1.57 -25.18 -14.60
N TYR A 30 -0.40 -24.64 -14.26
CA TYR A 30 0.34 -23.77 -15.17
C TYR A 30 0.92 -24.56 -16.35
N ASN A 31 1.16 -23.84 -17.45
CA ASN A 31 1.87 -24.44 -18.58
C ASN A 31 3.33 -24.73 -18.22
N ASP A 32 3.98 -25.60 -19.02
CA ASP A 32 5.35 -26.06 -18.75
C ASP A 32 6.37 -24.93 -18.68
N LEU A 33 6.23 -23.91 -19.54
CA LEU A 33 7.12 -22.75 -19.55
C LEU A 33 7.01 -22.00 -18.21
N THR A 34 5.82 -21.73 -17.76
CA THR A 34 5.57 -21.03 -16.50
C THR A 34 6.08 -21.82 -15.31
N ARG A 35 5.82 -23.13 -15.26
CA ARG A 35 6.37 -23.98 -14.20
C ARG A 35 7.89 -23.91 -14.16
N LYS A 36 8.54 -24.07 -15.31
CA LYS A 36 9.98 -23.98 -15.40
C LYS A 36 10.54 -22.63 -15.04
N PHE A 37 9.85 -21.56 -15.45
CA PHE A 37 10.22 -20.17 -15.12
C PHE A 37 10.14 -19.92 -13.61
N LEU A 38 9.07 -20.38 -12.95
CA LEU A 38 8.93 -20.25 -11.49
C LEU A 38 9.96 -21.11 -10.76
N SER A 39 10.13 -22.38 -11.14
CA SER A 39 11.14 -23.27 -10.53
C SER A 39 12.57 -22.73 -10.65
N TYR A 40 12.88 -22.04 -11.74
CA TYR A 40 14.19 -21.41 -11.94
C TYR A 40 14.45 -20.28 -10.95
N ASN A 41 13.41 -19.53 -10.53
CA ASN A 41 13.48 -18.41 -9.62
C ASN A 41 13.17 -18.78 -8.16
N ASP A 42 12.79 -20.01 -7.88
CA ASP A 42 12.43 -20.50 -6.56
C ASP A 42 13.70 -21.01 -5.83
N LYS A 43 14.06 -20.38 -4.71
CA LYS A 43 15.23 -20.80 -3.92
C LYS A 43 15.10 -22.21 -3.32
N ASP A 44 13.89 -22.68 -3.11
CA ASP A 44 13.62 -24.01 -2.60
C ASP A 44 13.92 -25.09 -3.66
N GLU A 45 13.70 -24.78 -4.94
CA GLU A 45 13.95 -25.68 -6.06
C GLU A 45 15.32 -25.43 -6.73
N ASN A 46 15.79 -24.16 -6.71
CA ASN A 46 17.07 -23.71 -7.28
C ASN A 46 17.85 -22.86 -6.29
N LYS A 47 18.83 -23.44 -5.61
CA LYS A 47 19.66 -22.73 -4.62
C LYS A 47 20.39 -21.50 -5.18
N ASN A 48 20.59 -21.44 -6.50
CA ASN A 48 21.23 -20.33 -7.21
C ASN A 48 20.24 -19.29 -7.71
N ALA A 49 18.96 -19.39 -7.35
CA ALA A 49 17.95 -18.42 -7.75
C ALA A 49 18.33 -17.02 -7.27
N PHE A 50 18.24 -16.06 -8.19
CA PHE A 50 18.71 -14.69 -7.99
C PHE A 50 17.74 -13.84 -7.18
N LEU A 51 16.43 -14.03 -7.36
CA LEU A 51 15.43 -13.21 -6.71
C LEU A 51 15.45 -13.41 -5.20
N ARG A 52 15.28 -12.31 -4.47
CA ARG A 52 15.00 -12.36 -3.04
C ARG A 52 13.59 -12.88 -2.80
N LYS A 53 13.33 -13.47 -1.63
CA LYS A 53 12.02 -14.03 -1.28
C LYS A 53 10.85 -13.09 -1.60
N PRO A 54 10.84 -11.79 -1.18
CA PRO A 54 9.73 -10.90 -1.51
C PRO A 54 9.55 -10.63 -3.00
N GLN A 55 10.63 -10.60 -3.78
CA GLN A 55 10.56 -10.45 -5.23
C GLN A 55 9.96 -11.69 -5.89
N PHE A 56 10.35 -12.86 -5.41
CA PHE A 56 9.83 -14.11 -5.92
C PHE A 56 8.35 -14.30 -5.57
N GLU A 57 7.94 -14.01 -4.35
CA GLU A 57 6.54 -14.01 -3.93
C GLU A 57 5.68 -13.03 -4.77
N ALA A 58 6.20 -11.82 -5.03
CA ALA A 58 5.54 -10.87 -5.92
C ALA A 58 5.41 -11.40 -7.37
N LEU A 59 6.43 -12.10 -7.87
CA LEU A 59 6.39 -12.78 -9.16
C LEU A 59 5.35 -13.91 -9.17
N GLU A 60 5.26 -14.70 -8.10
CA GLU A 60 4.23 -15.73 -7.97
C GLU A 60 2.82 -15.15 -8.01
N MET A 61 2.60 -14.05 -7.28
CA MET A 61 1.31 -13.35 -7.33
C MET A 61 1.02 -12.76 -8.70
N TYR A 62 2.02 -12.26 -9.41
CA TYR A 62 1.89 -11.81 -10.78
C TYR A 62 1.39 -12.94 -11.70
N VAL A 63 2.06 -14.08 -11.66
CA VAL A 63 1.71 -15.27 -12.43
C VAL A 63 0.33 -15.82 -12.03
N PHE A 64 0.05 -15.86 -10.73
CA PHE A 64 -1.24 -16.31 -10.19
C PHE A 64 -2.41 -15.50 -10.74
N ILE A 65 -2.31 -14.16 -10.67
CA ILE A 65 -3.36 -13.28 -11.19
C ILE A 65 -3.46 -13.43 -12.71
N LYS A 66 -2.33 -13.49 -13.40
CA LYS A 66 -2.26 -13.57 -14.86
C LYS A 66 -2.88 -14.86 -15.41
N GLU A 67 -2.39 -16.01 -14.96
CA GLU A 67 -2.77 -17.28 -15.55
C GLU A 67 -3.94 -17.97 -14.84
N PHE A 68 -3.89 -18.03 -13.50
CA PHE A 68 -4.91 -18.77 -12.76
C PHE A 68 -6.20 -17.98 -12.59
N MET A 69 -6.10 -16.69 -12.33
CA MET A 69 -7.23 -15.77 -12.17
C MET A 69 -7.61 -15.05 -13.48
N ASN A 70 -7.06 -15.49 -14.63
CA ASN A 70 -7.39 -14.97 -15.98
C ASN A 70 -7.24 -13.46 -16.14
N ASN A 71 -6.28 -12.83 -15.45
CA ASN A 71 -6.04 -11.39 -15.49
C ASN A 71 -7.28 -10.56 -15.09
N ALA A 72 -8.09 -11.08 -14.14
CA ALA A 72 -9.29 -10.42 -13.65
C ALA A 72 -8.95 -9.15 -12.84
N GLN A 73 -9.81 -8.14 -12.87
CA GLN A 73 -9.64 -6.92 -12.09
C GLN A 73 -9.77 -7.18 -10.59
N VAL A 74 -9.12 -6.36 -9.77
CA VAL A 74 -9.06 -6.59 -8.31
C VAL A 74 -10.45 -6.59 -7.67
N TYR A 75 -11.35 -5.71 -8.09
CA TYR A 75 -12.72 -5.68 -7.57
C TYR A 75 -13.53 -6.95 -7.96
N GLU A 76 -13.24 -7.54 -9.12
CA GLU A 76 -13.86 -8.81 -9.54
C GLU A 76 -13.31 -9.98 -8.70
N LEU A 77 -11.99 -9.99 -8.47
CA LEU A 77 -11.36 -10.98 -7.59
C LEU A 77 -11.91 -10.90 -6.17
N PHE A 78 -12.14 -9.69 -5.67
CA PHE A 78 -12.73 -9.48 -4.35
C PHE A 78 -14.19 -9.96 -4.29
N ASP A 79 -14.99 -9.66 -5.33
CA ASP A 79 -16.39 -10.11 -5.39
C ASP A 79 -16.48 -11.63 -5.51
N ASP A 80 -15.63 -12.25 -6.32
CA ASP A 80 -15.56 -13.71 -6.46
C ASP A 80 -15.11 -14.38 -5.15
N TRP A 81 -14.13 -13.81 -4.48
CA TRP A 81 -13.64 -14.30 -3.19
C TRP A 81 -14.72 -14.19 -2.11
N ARG A 82 -15.35 -13.03 -1.99
CA ARG A 82 -16.43 -12.77 -1.03
C ARG A 82 -17.60 -13.73 -1.22
N ASN A 83 -18.03 -13.92 -2.46
CA ASN A 83 -19.19 -14.72 -2.80
C ASN A 83 -18.89 -16.20 -3.09
N LYS A 84 -17.65 -16.63 -2.88
CA LYS A 84 -17.19 -18.00 -3.14
C LYS A 84 -17.52 -18.44 -4.57
N ARG A 85 -17.22 -17.60 -5.56
CA ARG A 85 -17.49 -17.86 -6.99
C ARG A 85 -16.22 -18.22 -7.75
N ASN A 86 -16.40 -18.72 -8.95
CA ASN A 86 -15.31 -19.05 -9.88
C ASN A 86 -14.22 -19.90 -9.21
N ARG A 87 -12.94 -19.53 -9.32
CA ARG A 87 -11.82 -20.25 -8.74
C ARG A 87 -11.90 -20.37 -7.22
N PHE A 88 -12.55 -19.43 -6.57
CA PHE A 88 -12.76 -19.45 -5.11
C PHE A 88 -13.91 -20.39 -4.67
N SER A 89 -14.70 -20.96 -5.59
CA SER A 89 -15.75 -21.93 -5.28
C SER A 89 -15.30 -23.40 -5.40
N GLU A 90 -14.17 -23.66 -6.02
CA GLU A 90 -13.70 -25.03 -6.28
C GLU A 90 -13.31 -25.72 -4.98
N ALA A 91 -14.08 -26.72 -4.55
CA ALA A 91 -13.87 -27.49 -3.32
C ALA A 91 -12.48 -28.14 -3.24
N SER A 92 -11.81 -28.35 -4.38
CA SER A 92 -10.43 -28.87 -4.42
C SER A 92 -9.39 -27.95 -3.78
N TYR A 93 -9.70 -26.66 -3.60
CA TYR A 93 -8.83 -25.68 -2.94
C TYR A 93 -9.14 -25.49 -1.46
N TYR A 94 -10.19 -26.12 -0.97
CA TYR A 94 -10.61 -26.06 0.43
C TYR A 94 -10.44 -27.43 1.09
N SER A 95 -9.23 -27.74 1.54
CA SER A 95 -9.05 -28.86 2.45
C SER A 95 -9.55 -28.43 3.85
N ASN A 96 -10.52 -29.14 4.38
CA ASN A 96 -11.05 -29.02 5.74
C ASN A 96 -11.94 -27.80 6.07
N GLY A 97 -12.71 -27.26 5.15
CA GLY A 97 -13.72 -26.23 5.44
C GLY A 97 -13.18 -24.85 5.82
N GLN A 98 -11.93 -24.56 5.53
CA GLN A 98 -11.25 -23.35 5.97
C GLN A 98 -11.19 -22.27 4.89
N LEU A 99 -12.31 -21.58 4.68
CA LEU A 99 -12.32 -20.21 4.18
C LEU A 99 -12.22 -19.29 5.39
N ARG A 100 -11.01 -18.81 5.72
CA ARG A 100 -10.77 -18.35 7.07
C ARG A 100 -11.02 -16.88 7.36
N LEU A 101 -11.28 -16.00 6.40
CA LEU A 101 -11.38 -14.58 6.74
C LEU A 101 -12.53 -13.80 6.08
N GLY A 102 -13.04 -14.20 4.93
CA GLY A 102 -14.26 -13.61 4.36
C GLY A 102 -15.46 -13.72 5.28
N ASP A 103 -15.37 -14.69 6.13
CA ASP A 103 -16.39 -14.99 7.13
C ASP A 103 -16.38 -14.05 8.36
N ALA A 104 -15.35 -13.26 8.56
CA ALA A 104 -15.23 -12.41 9.74
C ALA A 104 -15.60 -10.93 9.46
N LEU A 105 -15.67 -10.54 8.20
CA LEU A 105 -16.16 -9.22 7.82
C LEU A 105 -17.68 -9.18 7.89
N THR A 106 -18.23 -8.15 8.54
CA THR A 106 -19.66 -7.88 8.48
C THR A 106 -20.05 -7.50 7.05
N GLU A 107 -21.29 -7.69 6.67
CA GLU A 107 -21.80 -7.33 5.35
C GLU A 107 -21.57 -5.84 5.04
N LYS A 108 -21.82 -4.96 6.02
CA LYS A 108 -21.58 -3.51 5.92
C LYS A 108 -20.11 -3.19 5.61
N GLN A 109 -19.19 -3.88 6.26
CA GLN A 109 -17.76 -3.70 6.06
C GLN A 109 -17.34 -4.15 4.66
N THR A 110 -17.84 -5.29 4.23
CA THR A 110 -17.58 -5.83 2.89
C THR A 110 -18.09 -4.91 1.80
N ASP A 111 -19.28 -4.31 1.99
CA ASP A 111 -19.85 -3.36 1.04
C ASP A 111 -19.06 -2.07 0.95
N VAL A 112 -18.53 -1.56 2.06
CA VAL A 112 -17.66 -0.37 2.05
C VAL A 112 -16.39 -0.64 1.22
N LEU A 113 -15.73 -1.78 1.45
CA LEU A 113 -14.53 -2.16 0.69
C LEU A 113 -14.84 -2.34 -0.79
N PHE A 114 -15.93 -3.03 -1.13
CA PHE A 114 -16.33 -3.24 -2.51
C PHE A 114 -16.63 -1.91 -3.22
N LYS A 115 -17.36 -1.00 -2.55
CA LYS A 115 -17.62 0.35 -3.08
C LYS A 115 -16.33 1.14 -3.32
N GLN A 116 -15.35 1.05 -2.41
CA GLN A 116 -14.05 1.68 -2.59
C GLN A 116 -13.31 1.10 -3.80
N MET A 117 -13.22 -0.23 -3.91
CA MET A 117 -12.56 -0.88 -5.04
C MET A 117 -13.23 -0.52 -6.37
N LYS A 118 -14.56 -0.49 -6.40
CA LYS A 118 -15.34 -0.13 -7.59
C LYS A 118 -15.21 1.34 -7.97
N LYS A 119 -15.04 2.24 -6.99
CA LYS A 119 -14.82 3.68 -7.22
C LYS A 119 -13.53 3.97 -7.98
N TYR A 120 -12.48 3.20 -7.72
CA TYR A 120 -11.14 3.40 -8.32
C TYR A 120 -10.87 2.50 -9.53
N ARG A 121 -11.86 1.74 -10.01
CA ARG A 121 -11.70 0.85 -11.17
C ARG A 121 -11.38 1.62 -12.44
N GLU A 122 -10.51 1.03 -13.25
CA GLU A 122 -10.20 1.50 -14.60
C GLU A 122 -10.90 0.62 -15.65
N SER A 123 -10.83 1.00 -16.93
CA SER A 123 -11.36 0.19 -18.04
C SER A 123 -10.47 -1.02 -18.36
N TYR A 124 -9.31 -1.13 -17.74
CA TYR A 124 -8.31 -2.20 -17.87
C TYR A 124 -7.92 -2.72 -16.49
N PRO A 125 -7.41 -3.95 -16.38
CA PRO A 125 -6.86 -4.47 -15.13
C PRO A 125 -5.73 -3.57 -14.62
N ASN A 126 -5.82 -3.18 -13.34
CA ASN A 126 -4.85 -2.31 -12.68
C ASN A 126 -4.40 -2.97 -11.38
N TYR A 127 -3.08 -3.20 -11.25
CA TYR A 127 -2.50 -3.91 -10.10
C TYR A 127 -1.37 -3.12 -9.48
N ILE A 128 -1.25 -3.18 -8.16
CA ILE A 128 -0.18 -2.54 -7.41
C ILE A 128 0.64 -3.60 -6.69
N TYR A 129 1.94 -3.60 -6.97
CA TYR A 129 2.96 -4.39 -6.28
C TYR A 129 3.75 -3.46 -5.37
N ALA A 130 3.49 -3.56 -4.08
CA ALA A 130 4.09 -2.72 -3.07
C ALA A 130 5.30 -3.42 -2.45
N LEU A 131 6.50 -3.03 -2.86
CA LEU A 131 7.74 -3.48 -2.25
C LEU A 131 8.50 -2.25 -1.76
N THR A 132 8.93 -2.26 -0.51
CA THR A 132 9.68 -1.13 0.04
C THR A 132 10.94 -0.81 -0.76
N MET A 133 11.50 0.37 -0.56
CA MET A 133 12.71 0.80 -1.28
C MET A 133 13.86 -0.18 -1.01
N GLY A 134 14.71 -0.41 -2.03
CA GLY A 134 15.88 -1.30 -1.90
C GLY A 134 15.60 -2.80 -2.12
N LEU A 135 14.34 -3.22 -2.30
CA LEU A 135 13.99 -4.61 -2.60
C LEU A 135 14.11 -4.99 -4.09
N GLY A 136 14.58 -4.08 -4.97
CA GLY A 136 14.82 -4.39 -6.37
C GLY A 136 13.56 -4.43 -7.24
N LYS A 137 12.65 -3.45 -7.08
CA LYS A 137 11.42 -3.29 -7.90
C LYS A 137 11.70 -3.30 -9.40
N THR A 138 12.74 -2.61 -9.86
CA THR A 138 13.12 -2.51 -11.28
C THR A 138 13.45 -3.88 -11.87
N ILE A 139 14.19 -4.72 -11.14
CA ILE A 139 14.52 -6.08 -11.59
C ILE A 139 13.27 -6.97 -11.62
N LEU A 140 12.40 -6.87 -10.62
CA LEU A 140 11.13 -7.58 -10.62
C LEU A 140 10.27 -7.18 -11.82
N MET A 141 10.16 -5.88 -12.10
CA MET A 141 9.45 -5.35 -13.28
C MET A 141 10.02 -5.94 -14.58
N GLY A 142 11.34 -5.90 -14.75
CA GLY A 142 12.00 -6.51 -15.90
C GLY A 142 11.71 -8.00 -16.02
N THR A 143 11.75 -8.72 -14.89
CA THR A 143 11.44 -10.16 -14.84
C THR A 143 9.99 -10.45 -15.27
N CYS A 144 9.03 -9.64 -14.84
CA CYS A 144 7.63 -9.76 -15.26
C CYS A 144 7.47 -9.48 -16.76
N ILE A 145 8.16 -8.46 -17.32
CA ILE A 145 8.14 -8.18 -18.76
C ILE A 145 8.73 -9.35 -19.56
N PHE A 146 9.84 -9.93 -19.12
CA PHE A 146 10.46 -11.08 -19.78
C PHE A 146 9.53 -12.30 -19.77
N TYR A 147 8.87 -12.56 -18.66
CA TYR A 147 7.86 -13.59 -18.52
C TYR A 147 6.70 -13.40 -19.52
N GLU A 148 6.14 -12.19 -19.60
CA GLU A 148 5.07 -11.86 -20.55
C GLU A 148 5.48 -12.11 -22.00
N PHE A 149 6.67 -11.65 -22.40
CA PHE A 149 7.16 -11.79 -23.77
C PHE A 149 7.40 -13.25 -24.15
N LEU A 150 7.86 -14.07 -23.22
CA LEU A 150 8.01 -15.51 -23.46
C LEU A 150 6.66 -16.18 -23.72
N LEU A 151 5.65 -15.82 -22.95
CA LEU A 151 4.30 -16.36 -23.12
C LEU A 151 3.59 -15.78 -24.34
N ALA A 152 3.74 -14.50 -24.63
CA ALA A 152 3.24 -13.89 -25.86
C ALA A 152 3.82 -14.56 -27.10
N LYS A 153 5.11 -14.91 -27.09
CA LYS A 153 5.75 -15.65 -28.19
C LYS A 153 5.22 -17.07 -28.34
N LYS A 154 4.98 -17.76 -27.20
CA LYS A 154 4.47 -19.13 -27.21
C LYS A 154 2.98 -19.20 -27.57
N TYR A 155 2.21 -18.21 -27.11
CA TYR A 155 0.75 -18.13 -27.28
C TYR A 155 0.32 -16.79 -27.90
N PRO A 156 0.67 -16.49 -29.14
CA PRO A 156 0.49 -15.17 -29.75
C PRO A 156 -0.97 -14.73 -29.92
N LYS A 157 -1.92 -15.65 -29.79
CA LYS A 157 -3.36 -15.34 -29.87
C LYS A 157 -3.99 -15.11 -28.49
N ASP A 158 -3.25 -15.37 -27.42
CA ASP A 158 -3.77 -15.20 -26.05
C ASP A 158 -3.71 -13.73 -25.66
N LYS A 159 -4.87 -13.13 -25.44
CA LYS A 159 -5.00 -11.69 -25.09
C LYS A 159 -4.56 -11.35 -23.67
N ARG A 160 -4.28 -12.35 -22.84
CA ARG A 160 -3.80 -12.15 -21.48
C ARG A 160 -2.36 -11.70 -21.39
N PHE A 161 -1.55 -11.95 -22.42
CA PHE A 161 -0.11 -11.68 -22.40
C PHE A 161 0.25 -10.39 -23.13
N CYS A 162 1.18 -9.63 -22.56
CA CYS A 162 1.66 -8.40 -23.15
C CYS A 162 2.64 -8.71 -24.29
N HIS A 163 2.38 -8.16 -25.48
CA HIS A 163 3.29 -8.23 -26.62
C HIS A 163 4.30 -7.08 -26.61
N ASN A 164 3.92 -5.96 -26.00
CA ASN A 164 4.73 -4.76 -25.90
C ASN A 164 4.64 -4.19 -24.47
N ALA A 165 5.70 -3.54 -24.02
CA ALA A 165 5.77 -2.93 -22.69
C ALA A 165 6.07 -1.45 -22.78
N LEU A 166 5.23 -0.64 -22.15
CA LEU A 166 5.44 0.79 -21.93
C LEU A 166 5.78 1.02 -20.45
N VAL A 167 7.01 1.46 -20.21
CA VAL A 167 7.53 1.65 -18.86
C VAL A 167 7.61 3.15 -18.54
N PHE A 168 6.93 3.58 -17.51
CA PHE A 168 6.93 4.96 -17.04
C PHE A 168 7.83 5.16 -15.83
N ALA A 169 8.62 6.23 -15.86
CA ALA A 169 9.38 6.77 -14.77
C ALA A 169 8.90 8.16 -14.38
N PRO A 170 8.87 8.53 -13.08
CA PRO A 170 8.42 9.87 -12.67
C PRO A 170 9.36 10.98 -13.12
N ASP A 171 10.67 10.74 -13.14
CA ASP A 171 11.68 11.73 -13.53
C ASP A 171 12.85 11.13 -14.35
N LYS A 172 13.82 12.01 -14.70
CA LYS A 172 14.99 11.62 -15.50
C LYS A 172 15.96 10.70 -14.74
N THR A 173 16.03 10.80 -13.43
CA THR A 173 16.95 10.01 -12.59
C THR A 173 16.44 8.57 -12.49
N VAL A 174 15.14 8.38 -12.33
CA VAL A 174 14.50 7.07 -12.36
C VAL A 174 14.60 6.44 -13.75
N LEU A 175 14.52 7.27 -14.80
CA LEU A 175 14.71 6.80 -16.18
C LEU A 175 16.12 6.19 -16.40
N GLN A 176 17.15 6.73 -15.74
CA GLN A 176 18.49 6.13 -15.78
C GLN A 176 18.53 4.78 -15.06
N SER A 177 17.87 4.64 -13.92
CA SER A 177 17.81 3.35 -13.22
C SER A 177 17.03 2.30 -13.99
N LEU A 178 16.05 2.69 -14.81
CA LEU A 178 15.34 1.77 -15.71
C LEU A 178 16.22 1.22 -16.86
N ARG A 179 17.36 1.86 -17.16
CA ARG A 179 18.37 1.28 -18.08
C ARG A 179 18.94 -0.04 -17.54
N GLU A 180 18.84 -0.27 -16.23
CA GLU A 180 19.22 -1.56 -15.63
C GLU A 180 18.49 -2.74 -16.30
N ILE A 181 17.22 -2.57 -16.71
CA ILE A 181 16.46 -3.63 -17.40
C ILE A 181 17.14 -4.06 -18.69
N MET A 182 17.75 -3.12 -19.42
CA MET A 182 18.43 -3.40 -20.69
C MET A 182 19.75 -4.14 -20.47
N ILE A 183 20.55 -3.68 -19.50
CA ILE A 183 21.91 -4.21 -19.24
C ILE A 183 21.89 -5.42 -18.31
N PHE A 184 20.75 -5.69 -17.65
CA PHE A 184 20.62 -6.80 -16.73
C PHE A 184 20.82 -8.15 -17.44
N ASP A 185 21.66 -8.98 -16.85
CA ASP A 185 21.86 -10.34 -17.32
C ASP A 185 20.59 -11.18 -17.10
N LYS A 186 19.83 -11.37 -18.17
CA LYS A 186 18.55 -12.07 -18.15
C LYS A 186 18.66 -13.50 -17.65
N THR A 187 19.84 -14.13 -17.82
CA THR A 187 20.06 -15.52 -17.36
C THR A 187 19.97 -15.67 -15.85
N LYS A 188 20.02 -14.58 -15.09
CA LYS A 188 19.81 -14.60 -13.64
C LYS A 188 18.37 -14.89 -13.23
N VAL A 189 17.38 -14.53 -14.07
CA VAL A 189 15.94 -14.67 -13.76
C VAL A 189 15.17 -15.47 -14.83
N VAL A 190 15.80 -15.76 -15.96
CA VAL A 190 15.21 -16.50 -17.07
C VAL A 190 16.09 -17.72 -17.36
N PRO A 191 15.52 -18.93 -17.51
CA PRO A 191 16.30 -20.09 -17.91
C PRO A 191 17.12 -19.81 -19.19
N PRO A 192 18.39 -20.24 -19.28
CA PRO A 192 19.32 -19.83 -20.34
C PRO A 192 18.81 -20.07 -21.77
N GLU A 193 18.05 -21.14 -21.98
CA GLU A 193 17.45 -21.44 -23.30
C GLU A 193 16.39 -20.40 -23.70
N TYR A 194 15.69 -19.80 -22.76
CA TYR A 194 14.70 -18.75 -23.03
C TYR A 194 15.34 -17.36 -23.07
N ALA A 195 16.44 -17.13 -22.34
CA ALA A 195 17.14 -15.86 -22.35
C ALA A 195 17.63 -15.48 -23.76
N ARG A 196 18.17 -16.46 -24.52
CA ARG A 196 18.59 -16.25 -25.91
C ARG A 196 17.44 -15.82 -26.82
N VAL A 197 16.24 -16.35 -26.56
CA VAL A 197 15.04 -15.97 -27.32
C VAL A 197 14.68 -14.51 -27.07
N LEU A 198 14.79 -14.06 -25.83
CA LEU A 198 14.52 -12.66 -25.46
C LEU A 198 15.57 -11.72 -26.06
N ASP A 199 16.86 -12.05 -25.95
CA ASP A 199 17.95 -11.23 -26.46
C ASP A 199 17.85 -11.01 -28.01
N SER A 200 17.32 -11.99 -28.71
CA SER A 200 17.15 -11.90 -30.17
C SER A 200 15.91 -11.11 -30.61
N ASN A 201 14.94 -10.91 -29.72
CA ASN A 201 13.64 -10.34 -30.10
C ASN A 201 13.35 -8.99 -29.44
N ILE A 202 13.85 -8.71 -28.23
CA ILE A 202 13.54 -7.47 -27.51
C ILE A 202 14.19 -6.26 -28.18
N LYS A 203 13.39 -5.21 -28.33
CA LYS A 203 13.82 -3.90 -28.84
C LYS A 203 13.58 -2.85 -27.74
N PHE A 204 14.65 -2.16 -27.34
CA PHE A 204 14.58 -1.09 -26.36
C PHE A 204 14.49 0.28 -27.01
N HIS A 205 13.56 1.10 -26.54
CA HIS A 205 13.34 2.48 -27.00
C HIS A 205 13.32 3.41 -25.77
N PHE A 206 14.30 4.32 -25.72
CA PHE A 206 14.40 5.31 -24.65
C PHE A 206 13.92 6.68 -25.16
N LEU A 207 12.90 7.23 -24.53
CA LEU A 207 12.33 8.54 -24.85
C LEU A 207 12.76 9.57 -23.80
N ASP A 208 14.07 9.70 -23.61
CA ASP A 208 14.68 10.55 -22.56
C ASP A 208 15.02 11.97 -23.03
N GLU A 209 15.22 12.19 -24.35
CA GLU A 209 15.57 13.48 -24.93
C GLU A 209 14.42 14.14 -25.69
N SER A 210 14.44 15.48 -25.74
CA SER A 210 13.54 16.27 -26.60
C SER A 210 13.96 16.00 -28.05
N GLY A 211 13.02 15.59 -28.89
CA GLY A 211 13.29 15.28 -30.30
C GLY A 211 13.50 13.82 -30.61
N THR A 212 13.64 12.93 -29.61
CA THR A 212 13.77 11.49 -29.87
C THR A 212 12.48 10.93 -30.50
N VAL A 213 12.58 10.39 -31.70
CA VAL A 213 11.45 9.77 -32.43
C VAL A 213 11.31 8.32 -31.97
N LEU A 214 10.07 7.90 -31.74
CA LEU A 214 9.79 6.49 -31.48
C LEU A 214 9.84 5.69 -32.80
N HIS A 215 10.86 4.86 -32.95
CA HIS A 215 11.10 4.03 -34.15
C HIS A 215 10.49 2.63 -33.96
N THR A 216 9.18 2.55 -33.72
CA THR A 216 8.48 1.27 -33.73
C THR A 216 7.87 0.99 -35.08
N ILE A 217 7.86 -0.28 -35.49
CA ILE A 217 7.09 -0.75 -36.64
C ILE A 217 5.66 -1.00 -36.18
N ASP A 218 4.67 -0.57 -36.96
CA ASP A 218 3.25 -0.82 -36.66
C ASP A 218 3.02 -2.33 -36.54
N ASP A 219 2.18 -2.72 -35.57
CA ASP A 219 1.88 -4.12 -35.24
C ASP A 219 3.09 -4.99 -34.82
N SER A 220 4.22 -4.37 -34.47
CA SER A 220 5.41 -5.12 -34.03
C SER A 220 5.31 -5.52 -32.55
N ASP A 221 5.99 -6.66 -32.26
CA ASP A 221 6.05 -7.23 -30.91
C ASP A 221 7.40 -6.98 -30.23
N PHE A 222 7.42 -7.18 -28.90
CA PHE A 222 8.62 -7.21 -28.04
C PHE A 222 9.36 -5.88 -27.95
N ASN A 223 8.61 -4.78 -28.05
CA ASN A 223 9.15 -3.45 -27.77
C ASN A 223 9.06 -3.15 -26.28
N ILE A 224 10.17 -2.71 -25.68
CA ILE A 224 10.20 -2.11 -24.34
C ILE A 224 10.47 -0.63 -24.53
N ILE A 225 9.44 0.17 -24.28
CA ILE A 225 9.47 1.63 -24.47
C ILE A 225 9.56 2.27 -23.10
N ILE A 226 10.67 2.94 -22.81
CA ILE A 226 10.94 3.56 -21.53
C ILE A 226 10.83 5.07 -21.70
N SER A 227 9.94 5.69 -20.92
CA SER A 227 9.65 7.12 -21.00
C SER A 227 9.43 7.72 -19.63
N ASN A 228 9.71 9.01 -19.48
CA ASN A 228 9.18 9.75 -18.35
C ASN A 228 7.75 10.22 -18.65
N THR A 229 7.00 10.50 -17.59
CA THR A 229 5.59 10.91 -17.67
C THR A 229 5.36 12.14 -18.55
N GLN A 230 6.32 13.09 -18.56
CA GLN A 230 6.19 14.37 -19.25
C GLN A 230 6.30 14.28 -20.78
N LYS A 231 6.87 13.18 -21.32
CA LYS A 231 7.17 13.03 -22.75
C LYS A 231 6.03 12.43 -23.58
N ILE A 232 5.07 11.79 -22.93
CA ILE A 232 3.91 11.18 -23.60
C ILE A 232 2.62 11.93 -23.25
N ILE A 233 2.60 12.73 -22.18
CA ILE A 233 1.44 13.51 -21.79
C ILE A 233 1.09 14.51 -22.91
N ILE A 234 -0.12 14.38 -23.44
CA ILE A 234 -0.66 15.27 -24.46
C ILE A 234 -0.98 16.60 -23.79
N LYS A 235 -0.20 17.64 -24.10
CA LYS A 235 -0.51 19.01 -23.65
C LYS A 235 -1.68 19.54 -24.47
N LYS A 236 -2.80 19.86 -23.85
CA LYS A 236 -3.85 20.66 -24.52
C LYS A 236 -3.28 22.05 -24.85
N LYS A 237 -3.27 22.41 -26.13
CA LYS A 237 -2.88 23.76 -26.58
C LYS A 237 -3.84 24.75 -25.92
N ARG A 238 -3.31 25.79 -25.25
CA ARG A 238 -4.10 26.98 -24.90
C ARG A 238 -4.56 27.58 -26.22
N LYS A 239 -5.83 27.51 -26.53
CA LYS A 239 -6.39 28.43 -27.52
C LYS A 239 -6.24 29.84 -26.93
N GLU A 240 -5.34 30.63 -27.48
CA GLU A 240 -5.41 32.09 -27.26
C GLU A 240 -6.78 32.52 -27.72
N ALA A 241 -7.48 33.26 -26.83
CA ALA A 241 -8.78 33.77 -27.19
C ALA A 241 -8.64 34.64 -28.45
N THR A 242 -9.38 34.29 -29.48
CA THR A 242 -9.39 35.10 -30.69
C THR A 242 -9.88 36.51 -30.35
N PRO A 243 -9.48 37.55 -31.10
CA PRO A 243 -9.97 38.94 -30.90
C PRO A 243 -11.50 39.03 -30.81
N GLY A 244 -12.24 38.12 -31.48
CA GLY A 244 -13.69 38.03 -31.40
C GLY A 244 -14.18 37.44 -30.06
N GLU A 245 -13.50 36.46 -29.48
CA GLU A 245 -13.82 35.88 -28.16
C GLU A 245 -13.51 36.85 -27.01
N VAL A 246 -12.49 37.72 -27.19
CA VAL A 246 -12.16 38.78 -26.24
C VAL A 246 -13.22 39.88 -26.26
N LEU A 247 -13.78 40.19 -27.43
CA LEU A 247 -14.75 41.30 -27.62
C LEU A 247 -16.19 40.89 -27.29
N PHE A 248 -16.56 39.61 -27.52
CA PHE A 248 -17.97 39.17 -27.46
C PHE A 248 -18.26 38.09 -26.38
N GLY A 249 -17.26 37.68 -25.62
CA GLY A 249 -17.37 36.65 -24.60
C GLY A 249 -17.48 35.24 -25.21
N ARG A 250 -16.98 34.21 -24.46
CA ARG A 250 -16.85 32.82 -24.89
C ARG A 250 -18.15 32.06 -25.23
N ASN A 251 -19.33 32.66 -25.04
CA ASN A 251 -20.61 31.99 -25.14
C ASN A 251 -21.52 32.47 -26.29
N SER A 252 -21.00 33.06 -27.35
CA SER A 252 -21.87 33.37 -28.47
C SER A 252 -21.98 32.22 -29.45
N SER A 253 -23.14 31.57 -29.45
CA SER A 253 -23.51 30.51 -30.39
C SER A 253 -23.49 30.91 -31.87
N LEU A 254 -23.33 32.19 -32.17
CA LEU A 254 -23.23 32.74 -33.53
C LEU A 254 -21.81 32.62 -34.09
N LEU A 255 -20.77 32.64 -33.24
CA LEU A 255 -19.39 32.52 -33.71
C LEU A 255 -19.00 31.07 -34.05
N SER A 256 -19.55 30.09 -33.38
CA SER A 256 -19.30 28.68 -33.69
C SER A 256 -19.87 28.24 -35.04
N ALA A 257 -20.93 28.93 -35.54
CA ALA A 257 -21.53 28.62 -36.83
C ALA A 257 -20.78 29.25 -38.02
N VAL A 258 -20.02 30.34 -37.77
CA VAL A 258 -19.23 31.03 -38.80
C VAL A 258 -17.86 30.43 -39.04
N TYR A 259 -17.27 29.76 -38.00
CA TYR A 259 -15.94 29.17 -38.11
C TYR A 259 -15.94 27.63 -38.35
N ALA A 260 -17.12 27.06 -38.58
CA ALA A 260 -17.22 25.62 -38.90
C ALA A 260 -16.89 25.28 -40.37
N GLY A 261 -16.36 26.23 -41.14
CA GLY A 261 -16.19 26.08 -42.58
C GLY A 261 -14.81 26.41 -43.17
N ASP A 262 -13.76 26.55 -42.38
CA ASP A 262 -12.43 26.79 -42.95
C ASP A 262 -11.36 25.94 -42.29
N ASP A 263 -11.19 24.72 -42.79
CA ASP A 263 -10.02 23.86 -42.60
C ASP A 263 -8.84 24.38 -43.44
N SER A 264 -8.34 25.57 -43.16
CA SER A 264 -7.07 26.01 -43.72
C SER A 264 -5.93 25.50 -42.80
N GLU A 265 -5.22 24.54 -43.33
CA GLU A 265 -3.96 23.99 -42.88
C GLU A 265 -2.82 25.02 -42.91
N ASP A 266 -2.73 25.91 -41.95
CA ASP A 266 -1.49 26.71 -41.76
C ASP A 266 -1.36 27.26 -40.35
N ASP A 267 -1.47 26.40 -39.34
CA ASP A 267 -0.94 26.65 -37.99
C ASP A 267 0.39 25.89 -37.83
N ALA A 268 1.49 26.67 -37.85
CA ALA A 268 2.81 26.15 -37.50
C ALA A 268 2.76 25.49 -36.10
N TRP A 269 2.67 24.18 -36.08
CA TRP A 269 2.73 23.37 -34.87
C TRP A 269 4.15 23.49 -34.32
N ASP A 270 4.28 23.85 -33.05
CA ASP A 270 5.56 23.69 -32.36
C ASP A 270 6.01 22.22 -32.52
N ASP A 271 7.21 22.02 -33.08
CA ASP A 271 7.77 20.69 -33.38
C ASP A 271 7.70 19.72 -32.19
N SER A 272 7.77 20.24 -30.95
CA SER A 272 7.66 19.42 -29.74
C SER A 272 6.25 18.85 -29.55
N THR A 273 5.21 19.59 -29.89
CA THR A 273 3.80 19.15 -29.76
C THR A 273 3.45 18.14 -30.86
N LEU A 274 4.00 18.34 -32.05
CA LEU A 274 3.85 17.41 -33.16
C LEU A 274 4.52 16.05 -32.87
N MET A 275 5.70 16.04 -32.25
CA MET A 275 6.42 14.83 -31.88
C MET A 275 5.69 14.04 -30.78
N ASP A 276 5.13 14.69 -29.79
CA ASP A 276 4.38 14.04 -28.72
C ASP A 276 3.11 13.38 -29.27
N ASN A 277 2.41 14.02 -30.19
CA ASN A 277 1.29 13.43 -30.91
C ASN A 277 1.70 12.22 -31.79
N GLN A 278 2.85 12.28 -32.45
CA GLN A 278 3.36 11.17 -33.25
C GLN A 278 3.76 9.96 -32.38
N ARG A 279 4.38 10.21 -31.22
CA ARG A 279 4.70 9.14 -30.25
C ARG A 279 3.45 8.45 -29.75
N PHE A 280 2.44 9.21 -29.35
CA PHE A 280 1.16 8.68 -28.92
C PHE A 280 0.49 7.85 -30.01
N LYS A 281 0.42 8.36 -31.24
CA LYS A 281 -0.13 7.63 -32.41
C LYS A 281 0.61 6.32 -32.67
N LYS A 282 1.93 6.30 -32.52
CA LYS A 282 2.72 5.08 -32.69
C LYS A 282 2.48 4.06 -31.57
N LEU A 283 2.32 4.51 -30.32
CA LEU A 283 1.94 3.64 -29.21
C LEU A 283 0.57 3.00 -29.43
N CYS A 284 -0.39 3.75 -29.97
CA CYS A 284 -1.73 3.24 -30.29
C CYS A 284 -1.73 2.15 -31.38
N ARG A 285 -0.66 2.00 -32.14
CA ARG A 285 -0.51 0.98 -33.18
C ARG A 285 0.22 -0.29 -32.71
N LEU A 286 0.59 -0.36 -31.44
CA LEU A 286 1.20 -1.54 -30.85
C LEU A 286 0.14 -2.45 -30.24
N PRO A 287 0.14 -3.77 -30.56
CA PRO A 287 -0.83 -4.69 -30.01
C PRO A 287 -0.51 -5.06 -28.57
N GLN A 288 -1.53 -5.38 -27.82
CA GLN A 288 -1.45 -5.97 -26.45
C GLN A 288 -0.38 -5.31 -25.57
N LEU A 289 -0.59 -4.01 -25.32
CA LEU A 289 0.33 -3.18 -24.58
C LEU A 289 0.20 -3.41 -23.06
N GLY A 290 1.28 -3.79 -22.39
CA GLY A 290 1.42 -3.75 -20.95
C GLY A 290 1.97 -2.40 -20.51
N VAL A 291 1.35 -1.77 -19.52
CA VAL A 291 1.82 -0.52 -18.93
C VAL A 291 2.46 -0.81 -17.59
N TYR A 292 3.69 -0.37 -17.40
CA TYR A 292 4.48 -0.58 -16.17
C TYR A 292 4.89 0.77 -15.60
N VAL A 293 4.56 1.03 -14.36
CA VAL A 293 4.83 2.32 -13.71
C VAL A 293 5.73 2.11 -12.51
N ASP A 294 6.92 2.70 -12.56
CA ASP A 294 7.82 2.72 -11.40
C ASP A 294 7.52 3.93 -10.52
N GLU A 295 7.72 3.78 -9.21
CA GLU A 295 7.39 4.77 -8.18
C GLU A 295 5.97 5.34 -8.32
N ALA A 296 5.00 4.43 -8.48
CA ALA A 296 3.61 4.76 -8.79
C ALA A 296 2.90 5.60 -7.72
N HIS A 297 3.47 5.78 -6.52
CA HIS A 297 2.93 6.68 -5.50
C HIS A 297 2.78 8.13 -6.00
N HIS A 298 3.55 8.54 -6.99
CA HIS A 298 3.36 9.83 -7.68
C HIS A 298 2.05 9.91 -8.46
N LEU A 299 1.46 8.78 -8.82
CA LEU A 299 0.13 8.70 -9.45
C LEU A 299 -1.00 8.77 -8.44
N PHE A 300 -0.75 8.28 -7.22
CA PHE A 300 -1.75 8.08 -6.19
C PHE A 300 -1.59 9.02 -4.98
N GLY A 301 -0.62 9.95 -5.01
CA GLY A 301 -0.28 10.86 -3.90
C GLY A 301 -1.42 11.77 -3.45
N ALA A 302 -1.17 12.62 -2.45
CA ALA A 302 -2.13 13.58 -1.89
C ALA A 302 -2.83 14.49 -2.94
N ASP A 303 -2.27 14.52 -4.14
CA ASP A 303 -2.83 15.19 -5.30
C ASP A 303 -3.83 14.35 -6.09
N LEU A 304 -4.07 13.07 -5.77
CA LEU A 304 -5.08 12.27 -6.47
C LEU A 304 -6.46 12.91 -6.37
N GLU A 305 -6.86 13.38 -5.19
CA GLU A 305 -8.10 14.15 -5.03
C GLU A 305 -8.03 15.51 -5.72
N LYS A 306 -6.86 16.18 -5.69
CA LYS A 306 -6.66 17.43 -6.42
C LYS A 306 -6.59 17.20 -7.92
N GLN A 307 -5.99 16.12 -8.39
CA GLN A 307 -5.93 15.75 -9.82
C GLN A 307 -7.31 15.33 -10.35
N ILE A 308 -8.09 14.59 -9.57
CA ILE A 308 -9.49 14.27 -9.87
C ILE A 308 -10.34 15.56 -9.84
N ARG A 309 -10.02 16.50 -8.95
CA ARG A 309 -10.71 17.80 -8.84
C ARG A 309 -10.17 18.89 -9.76
N SER A 310 -8.95 18.77 -10.27
CA SER A 310 -8.27 19.84 -11.08
C SER A 310 -8.23 19.56 -12.58
N SER A 311 -9.16 18.76 -13.11
CA SER A 311 -9.30 18.55 -14.56
C SER A 311 -9.59 19.82 -15.40
N GLY A 312 -9.48 21.00 -14.79
CA GLY A 312 -9.67 22.30 -15.43
C GLY A 312 -8.41 23.06 -15.85
N ALA A 313 -7.21 22.66 -15.45
CA ALA A 313 -6.00 23.44 -15.74
C ALA A 313 -4.95 22.60 -16.48
N ASN A 314 -4.89 22.70 -17.78
CA ASN A 314 -3.76 22.53 -18.73
C ASN A 314 -2.68 21.43 -18.49
N LYS A 315 -2.83 20.48 -17.55
CA LYS A 315 -1.95 19.32 -17.39
C LYS A 315 -2.79 18.05 -17.40
N THR A 316 -2.64 17.25 -18.43
CA THR A 316 -3.13 15.87 -18.47
C THR A 316 -2.30 15.02 -17.49
N SER A 317 -2.95 14.26 -16.62
CA SER A 317 -2.26 13.33 -15.70
C SER A 317 -1.74 12.11 -16.46
N LEU A 318 -0.78 11.38 -15.89
CA LEU A 318 -0.35 10.10 -16.48
C LEU A 318 -1.52 9.13 -16.59
N ARG A 319 -2.42 9.13 -15.62
CA ARG A 319 -3.64 8.30 -15.64
C ARG A 319 -4.54 8.64 -16.82
N ASP A 320 -4.73 9.92 -17.12
CA ASP A 320 -5.48 10.35 -18.31
C ASP A 320 -4.83 9.87 -19.61
N THR A 321 -3.50 9.89 -19.66
CA THR A 321 -2.74 9.39 -20.83
C THR A 321 -2.93 7.90 -21.00
N ILE A 322 -2.89 7.10 -19.92
CA ILE A 322 -3.13 5.65 -19.97
C ILE A 322 -4.58 5.37 -20.38
N ASN A 323 -5.55 6.13 -19.87
CA ASN A 323 -6.97 6.00 -20.25
C ASN A 323 -7.20 6.35 -21.71
N LEU A 324 -6.52 7.38 -22.25
CA LEU A 324 -6.56 7.68 -23.68
C LEU A 324 -5.92 6.57 -24.52
N LEU A 325 -4.81 5.96 -24.05
CA LEU A 325 -4.23 4.79 -24.72
C LEU A 325 -5.22 3.63 -24.71
N ALA A 326 -5.86 3.34 -23.57
CA ALA A 326 -6.85 2.27 -23.46
C ALA A 326 -8.06 2.44 -24.38
N ALA A 327 -8.44 3.70 -24.67
CA ALA A 327 -9.50 4.01 -25.64
C ALA A 327 -9.08 3.76 -27.10
N ASN A 328 -7.77 3.72 -27.40
CA ASN A 328 -7.23 3.65 -28.77
C ASN A 328 -6.43 2.37 -29.07
N THR A 329 -6.01 1.63 -28.05
CA THR A 329 -5.31 0.34 -28.24
C THR A 329 -5.68 -0.63 -27.11
N SER A 330 -5.34 -1.92 -27.29
CA SER A 330 -5.56 -2.95 -26.28
C SER A 330 -4.51 -2.85 -25.18
N ILE A 331 -4.88 -2.31 -24.01
CA ILE A 331 -4.07 -2.41 -22.80
C ILE A 331 -4.39 -3.71 -22.09
N VAL A 332 -3.40 -4.57 -21.93
CA VAL A 332 -3.55 -5.87 -21.26
C VAL A 332 -3.73 -5.68 -19.76
N ALA A 333 -2.89 -4.86 -19.15
CA ALA A 333 -2.99 -4.42 -17.77
C ALA A 333 -2.04 -3.26 -17.49
N CYS A 334 -2.28 -2.54 -16.39
CA CYS A 334 -1.38 -1.57 -15.79
C CYS A 334 -0.79 -2.16 -14.51
N TYR A 335 0.53 -2.25 -14.44
CA TYR A 335 1.31 -2.79 -13.33
C TYR A 335 2.07 -1.67 -12.64
N ASN A 336 1.67 -1.35 -11.43
CA ASN A 336 2.24 -0.27 -10.65
C ASN A 336 3.19 -0.82 -9.59
N TYR A 337 4.41 -0.32 -9.56
CA TYR A 337 5.42 -0.67 -8.56
C TYR A 337 5.66 0.53 -7.66
N THR A 338 5.52 0.35 -6.35
CA THR A 338 5.69 1.44 -5.39
C THR A 338 6.36 0.95 -4.11
N GLY A 339 7.06 1.85 -3.41
CA GLY A 339 7.54 1.60 -2.06
C GLY A 339 6.53 1.98 -1.00
N THR A 340 5.53 2.79 -1.35
CA THR A 340 4.54 3.37 -0.44
C THR A 340 3.12 3.16 -0.99
N PRO A 341 2.44 2.07 -0.61
CA PRO A 341 1.12 1.74 -1.13
C PRO A 341 -0.03 2.50 -0.46
N TYR A 342 0.27 3.49 0.37
CA TYR A 342 -0.70 4.23 1.17
C TYR A 342 -0.91 5.65 0.63
N VAL A 343 -2.15 6.11 0.67
CA VAL A 343 -2.53 7.51 0.44
C VAL A 343 -3.37 7.97 1.62
N LYS A 344 -2.92 8.99 2.36
CA LYS A 344 -3.58 9.48 3.58
C LYS A 344 -3.92 8.33 4.56
N ASN A 345 -2.95 7.53 4.92
CA ASN A 345 -3.09 6.32 5.74
C ASN A 345 -4.01 5.23 5.16
N GLN A 346 -4.43 5.33 3.90
CA GLN A 346 -5.26 4.32 3.26
C GLN A 346 -4.44 3.47 2.30
N LEU A 347 -4.47 2.15 2.50
CA LEU A 347 -3.94 1.20 1.54
C LEU A 347 -4.74 1.31 0.25
N LEU A 348 -4.05 1.41 -0.87
CA LEU A 348 -4.71 1.45 -2.17
C LEU A 348 -5.43 0.13 -2.45
N PRO A 349 -6.68 0.17 -2.94
CA PRO A 349 -7.50 -1.04 -3.07
C PRO A 349 -7.01 -2.02 -4.13
N GLU A 350 -6.20 -1.56 -5.10
CA GLU A 350 -5.63 -2.42 -6.16
C GLU A 350 -4.30 -3.09 -5.78
N VAL A 351 -3.89 -2.99 -4.53
CA VAL A 351 -2.71 -3.72 -4.03
C VAL A 351 -2.98 -5.22 -4.08
N VAL A 352 -2.14 -5.95 -4.80
CA VAL A 352 -2.22 -7.41 -4.95
C VAL A 352 -1.08 -8.14 -4.26
N TYR A 353 0.00 -7.44 -3.96
CA TYR A 353 1.11 -7.91 -3.16
C TYR A 353 1.75 -6.74 -2.42
N ALA A 354 2.05 -6.92 -1.14
CA ALA A 354 2.78 -5.94 -0.36
C ALA A 354 3.84 -6.63 0.52
N TYR A 355 5.01 -5.97 0.59
CA TYR A 355 6.07 -6.34 1.51
C TYR A 355 6.61 -5.06 2.17
N GLY A 356 6.28 -4.90 3.44
CA GLY A 356 6.41 -3.65 4.16
C GLY A 356 7.84 -3.30 4.57
N LEU A 357 8.00 -2.09 5.10
CA LEU A 357 9.28 -1.60 5.62
C LEU A 357 9.70 -2.38 6.88
N ARG A 358 8.75 -2.64 7.78
CA ARG A 358 8.98 -3.39 9.02
C ARG A 358 9.52 -4.79 8.72
N GLU A 359 8.84 -5.56 7.87
CA GLU A 359 9.24 -6.90 7.47
C GLU A 359 10.60 -6.88 6.76
N SER A 360 10.87 -5.83 5.97
CA SER A 360 12.14 -5.69 5.24
C SER A 360 13.33 -5.47 6.18
N ILE A 361 13.17 -4.65 7.22
CA ILE A 361 14.18 -4.45 8.26
C ILE A 361 14.31 -5.73 9.10
N TRP A 362 13.20 -6.30 9.53
CA TRP A 362 13.18 -7.51 10.35
C TRP A 362 13.89 -8.68 9.69
N ASN A 363 13.63 -8.92 8.41
CA ASN A 363 14.22 -10.02 7.65
C ASN A 363 15.62 -9.69 7.07
N GLY A 364 16.22 -8.55 7.44
CA GLY A 364 17.58 -8.16 7.04
C GLY A 364 17.72 -7.76 5.57
N TYR A 365 16.62 -7.44 4.88
CA TYR A 365 16.68 -6.88 3.53
C TYR A 365 17.02 -5.40 3.51
N LEU A 366 16.92 -4.74 4.66
CA LEU A 366 17.34 -3.38 4.91
C LEU A 366 18.21 -3.35 6.19
N LYS A 367 19.07 -2.32 6.31
CA LYS A 367 19.78 -2.02 7.55
C LYS A 367 18.79 -1.61 8.63
N ASP A 368 19.15 -1.83 9.89
CA ASP A 368 18.43 -1.25 11.02
C ASP A 368 18.56 0.28 11.00
N ALA A 369 17.53 1.00 11.42
CA ALA A 369 17.54 2.45 11.51
C ALA A 369 17.78 2.91 12.95
N ASP A 370 18.68 3.88 13.13
CA ASP A 370 18.96 4.55 14.40
C ASP A 370 18.73 6.06 14.25
N PRO A 371 17.47 6.54 14.31
CA PRO A 371 17.17 7.96 14.23
C PRO A 371 17.47 8.68 15.52
N ILE A 372 18.28 9.74 15.41
CA ILE A 372 18.72 10.62 16.51
C ILE A 372 18.12 12.02 16.27
N GLY A 373 17.31 12.48 17.22
CA GLY A 373 16.70 13.81 17.20
C GLY A 373 17.58 14.85 17.90
N PHE A 374 17.64 16.06 17.35
CA PHE A 374 18.36 17.21 17.91
C PHE A 374 17.39 18.41 18.01
N GLU A 375 17.53 19.22 19.06
CA GLU A 375 16.66 20.40 19.26
C GLU A 375 17.03 21.59 18.34
N ASN A 376 18.31 21.71 17.94
CA ASN A 376 18.79 22.78 17.07
C ASN A 376 19.59 22.23 15.89
N VAL A 377 19.04 22.39 14.69
CA VAL A 377 19.63 21.85 13.44
C VAL A 377 20.62 22.80 12.78
N LYS A 378 20.49 24.11 13.05
CA LYS A 378 21.26 25.16 12.36
C LYS A 378 22.58 25.52 13.06
N SER A 379 22.89 24.88 14.15
CA SER A 379 24.12 25.16 14.88
C SER A 379 25.27 24.32 14.36
N ASP A 380 26.47 24.88 14.43
CA ASP A 380 27.72 24.15 14.20
C ASP A 380 27.81 22.94 15.12
N GLU A 381 27.14 23.00 16.28
CA GLU A 381 26.99 21.89 17.22
C GLU A 381 26.26 20.69 16.62
N PHE A 382 25.20 20.90 15.80
CA PHE A 382 24.54 19.79 15.12
C PHE A 382 25.49 19.07 14.16
N LEU A 383 26.18 19.82 13.28
CA LEU A 383 27.11 19.24 12.33
C LEU A 383 28.28 18.54 13.06
N ASN A 384 28.83 19.17 14.08
CA ASN A 384 29.89 18.60 14.89
C ASN A 384 29.44 17.28 15.55
N ALA A 385 28.30 17.25 16.21
CA ALA A 385 27.77 16.06 16.84
C ALA A 385 27.47 14.95 15.81
N THR A 386 26.91 15.30 14.66
CA THR A 386 26.59 14.39 13.57
C THR A 386 27.86 13.74 12.99
N VAL A 387 28.85 14.54 12.60
CA VAL A 387 30.09 14.06 12.00
C VAL A 387 30.88 13.23 13.00
N THR A 388 30.98 13.70 14.23
CA THR A 388 31.71 13.01 15.30
C THR A 388 31.08 11.64 15.60
N LYS A 389 29.75 11.57 15.80
CA LYS A 389 29.05 10.30 16.04
C LYS A 389 29.12 9.35 14.85
N PHE A 390 29.01 9.89 13.64
CA PHE A 390 29.17 9.10 12.43
C PHE A 390 30.56 8.50 12.33
N TRP A 391 31.59 9.33 12.55
CA TRP A 391 32.98 8.88 12.49
C TRP A 391 33.34 7.87 13.58
N GLN A 392 32.89 8.10 14.80
CA GLN A 392 33.05 7.12 15.89
C GLN A 392 32.46 5.76 15.59
N LYS A 393 31.29 5.74 14.92
CA LYS A 393 30.57 4.50 14.63
C LYS A 393 31.12 3.79 13.38
N TYR A 394 31.49 4.53 12.34
CA TYR A 394 31.82 4.00 11.02
C TYR A 394 33.19 4.35 10.50
N GLY A 395 33.91 5.28 11.10
CA GLY A 395 35.27 5.71 10.69
C GLY A 395 36.23 4.54 10.61
N GLY A 396 37.00 4.46 9.52
CA GLY A 396 37.98 3.39 9.30
C GLY A 396 37.42 2.00 9.04
N LYS A 397 36.10 1.83 9.03
CA LYS A 397 35.47 0.56 8.66
C LYS A 397 35.29 0.48 7.15
N ILE A 398 35.32 -0.73 6.61
CA ILE A 398 35.12 -1.04 5.20
C ILE A 398 34.09 -2.16 5.09
N TYR A 399 33.09 -2.00 4.23
CA TYR A 399 32.06 -2.98 3.98
C TYR A 399 32.01 -3.26 2.47
N ASP A 400 32.18 -4.50 2.05
CA ASP A 400 32.22 -4.91 0.64
C ASP A 400 33.23 -4.06 -0.19
N ASN A 401 34.40 -3.79 0.37
CA ASN A 401 35.46 -2.91 -0.18
C ASN A 401 35.00 -1.45 -0.41
N LEU A 402 33.97 -1.00 0.28
CA LEU A 402 33.42 0.37 0.20
C LEU A 402 33.53 1.08 1.56
N ASN A 403 33.89 2.37 1.52
CA ASN A 403 33.89 3.23 2.68
C ASN A 403 32.49 3.69 3.06
N PRO A 404 32.10 3.65 4.34
CA PRO A 404 30.82 4.23 4.80
C PRO A 404 30.70 5.71 4.49
N LYS A 405 29.50 6.15 4.14
CA LYS A 405 29.22 7.53 3.72
C LYS A 405 28.11 8.16 4.55
N LEU A 406 28.26 9.47 4.79
CA LEU A 406 27.27 10.35 5.40
C LEU A 406 26.77 11.35 4.34
N ALA A 407 25.48 11.34 4.06
CA ALA A 407 24.83 12.36 3.23
C ALA A 407 24.29 13.49 4.12
N ILE A 408 24.67 14.71 3.82
CA ILE A 408 24.24 15.93 4.52
C ILE A 408 23.40 16.75 3.56
N TYR A 409 22.13 16.93 3.87
CA TYR A 409 21.18 17.67 3.04
C TYR A 409 21.02 19.11 3.55
N ALA A 410 21.43 20.09 2.72
CA ALA A 410 21.19 21.50 2.94
C ALA A 410 19.91 21.95 2.21
N ALA A 411 19.30 23.03 2.65
CA ALA A 411 18.06 23.53 2.07
C ALA A 411 18.24 24.21 0.71
N ASN A 412 19.38 24.85 0.50
CA ASN A 412 19.70 25.54 -0.74
C ASN A 412 21.23 25.56 -1.00
N VAL A 413 21.61 26.01 -2.20
CA VAL A 413 23.00 26.03 -2.66
C VAL A 413 23.87 26.97 -1.84
N GLU A 414 23.36 28.13 -1.44
CA GLU A 414 24.11 29.14 -0.66
C GLU A 414 24.46 28.59 0.73
N GLU A 415 23.53 27.97 1.40
CA GLU A 415 23.76 27.33 2.69
C GLU A 415 24.78 26.18 2.60
N ALA A 416 24.64 25.34 1.56
CA ALA A 416 25.58 24.22 1.35
C ALA A 416 27.02 24.74 1.21
N VAL A 417 27.23 25.79 0.41
CA VAL A 417 28.53 26.31 0.03
C VAL A 417 29.12 27.22 1.10
N ASN A 418 28.33 28.10 1.72
CA ASN A 418 28.81 29.16 2.60
C ASN A 418 28.79 28.79 4.09
N GLU A 419 27.96 27.80 4.48
CA GLU A 419 27.80 27.40 5.88
C GLU A 419 28.23 25.94 6.09
N VAL A 420 27.62 24.97 5.35
CA VAL A 420 27.82 23.55 5.63
C VAL A 420 29.23 23.06 5.27
N VAL A 421 29.74 23.41 4.08
CA VAL A 421 31.07 22.96 3.63
C VAL A 421 32.16 23.55 4.48
N PRO A 422 32.22 24.86 4.77
CA PRO A 422 33.25 25.42 5.66
C PRO A 422 33.25 24.84 7.08
N ALA A 423 32.05 24.69 7.68
CA ALA A 423 31.92 24.08 8.99
C ALA A 423 32.37 22.61 8.97
N LEU A 424 32.04 21.88 7.91
CA LEU A 424 32.45 20.49 7.72
C LEU A 424 33.99 20.37 7.58
N GLU A 425 34.63 21.24 6.79
CA GLU A 425 36.10 21.29 6.65
C GLU A 425 36.79 21.55 7.99
N GLU A 426 36.27 22.46 8.81
CA GLU A 426 36.83 22.73 10.16
C GLU A 426 36.69 21.51 11.07
N ILE A 427 35.51 20.85 11.08
CA ILE A 427 35.27 19.67 11.89
C ILE A 427 36.19 18.52 11.45
N LEU A 428 36.30 18.28 10.15
CA LEU A 428 37.13 17.19 9.62
C LEU A 428 38.62 17.46 9.93
N THR A 429 39.09 18.70 9.80
CA THR A 429 40.45 19.08 10.15
C THR A 429 40.77 18.80 11.64
N ARG A 430 39.82 19.12 12.53
CA ARG A 430 39.96 18.85 13.97
C ARG A 430 39.94 17.34 14.27
N LEU A 431 39.22 16.54 13.49
CA LEU A 431 39.16 15.09 13.65
C LEU A 431 40.27 14.35 12.87
N GLU A 432 41.23 15.10 12.29
CA GLU A 432 42.34 14.56 11.47
C GLU A 432 41.85 13.73 10.25
N ILE A 433 40.69 14.12 9.69
CA ILE A 433 40.12 13.49 8.49
C ILE A 433 40.45 14.36 7.28
N PRO A 434 40.90 13.77 6.16
CA PRO A 434 41.20 14.54 4.96
C PRO A 434 39.94 15.26 4.41
N THR A 435 40.04 16.56 4.19
CA THR A 435 38.92 17.35 3.59
C THR A 435 38.64 16.96 2.15
N THR A 436 39.57 16.28 1.48
CA THR A 436 39.37 15.65 0.17
C THR A 436 38.27 14.58 0.17
N SER A 437 37.85 14.10 1.36
CA SER A 437 36.76 13.16 1.53
C SER A 437 35.37 13.81 1.36
N ILE A 438 35.31 15.13 1.22
CA ILE A 438 34.08 15.86 0.94
C ILE A 438 33.73 15.77 -0.56
N LEU A 439 32.46 15.56 -0.86
CA LEU A 439 31.87 15.67 -2.19
C LEU A 439 30.69 16.66 -2.15
N LEU A 440 30.71 17.64 -3.05
CA LEU A 440 29.64 18.63 -3.17
C LEU A 440 28.84 18.38 -4.45
N ASN A 441 27.57 18.04 -4.32
CA ASN A 441 26.64 17.90 -5.45
C ASN A 441 25.34 18.68 -5.22
N VAL A 442 25.39 19.95 -5.56
CA VAL A 442 24.27 20.90 -5.39
C VAL A 442 23.48 21.15 -6.67
N GLY A 443 23.90 20.53 -7.78
CA GLY A 443 23.19 20.62 -9.08
C GLY A 443 23.39 21.93 -9.83
N ASP A 444 24.14 22.88 -9.29
CA ASP A 444 24.53 24.13 -9.95
C ASP A 444 25.96 23.95 -10.52
N SER A 445 26.11 24.15 -11.83
CA SER A 445 27.39 23.97 -12.55
C SER A 445 28.47 24.94 -12.09
N LYS A 446 28.12 26.02 -11.40
CA LYS A 446 29.07 26.95 -10.81
C LYS A 446 29.86 26.31 -9.64
N TYR A 447 29.21 25.43 -8.88
CA TYR A 447 29.75 24.85 -7.65
C TYR A 447 30.01 23.35 -7.74
N THR A 448 29.24 22.64 -8.59
CA THR A 448 29.41 21.19 -8.83
C THR A 448 30.17 20.98 -10.15
N LYS A 449 31.38 20.48 -10.07
CA LYS A 449 32.21 20.23 -11.26
C LYS A 449 31.84 18.88 -11.90
N ASP A 450 32.24 18.66 -13.17
CA ASP A 450 32.06 17.38 -13.85
C ASP A 450 32.77 16.20 -13.12
N GLU A 451 33.84 16.47 -12.41
CA GLU A 451 34.52 15.52 -11.57
C GLU A 451 33.66 15.10 -10.38
N ASP A 452 33.01 16.05 -9.72
CA ASP A 452 32.08 15.77 -8.59
C ASP A 452 30.91 14.91 -9.05
N ILE A 453 30.38 15.19 -10.25
CA ILE A 453 29.32 14.37 -10.84
C ILE A 453 29.81 12.94 -11.12
N ARG A 454 31.03 12.78 -11.66
CA ARG A 454 31.61 11.45 -11.87
C ARG A 454 31.83 10.72 -10.55
N ASN A 455 32.40 11.39 -9.54
CA ASN A 455 32.62 10.83 -8.23
C ASN A 455 31.32 10.45 -7.52
N PHE A 456 30.25 11.27 -7.67
CA PHE A 456 28.92 10.96 -7.16
C PHE A 456 28.31 9.69 -7.80
N ASN A 457 28.54 9.48 -9.08
CA ASN A 457 28.09 8.27 -9.76
C ASN A 457 28.92 7.02 -9.42
N ASN A 458 30.14 7.22 -8.92
CA ASN A 458 31.09 6.16 -8.59
C ASN A 458 31.28 5.94 -7.07
N LEU A 459 30.35 6.44 -6.24
CA LEU A 459 30.44 6.30 -4.77
C LEU A 459 30.54 4.83 -4.30
N ASP A 460 29.87 3.92 -4.99
CA ASP A 460 29.85 2.48 -4.70
C ASP A 460 30.74 1.65 -5.65
N VAL A 461 31.76 2.28 -6.26
CA VAL A 461 32.74 1.58 -7.10
C VAL A 461 34.03 1.41 -6.31
N PRO A 462 34.40 0.18 -5.90
CA PRO A 462 35.64 -0.06 -5.13
C PRO A 462 36.90 0.47 -5.84
N GLY A 463 37.76 1.14 -5.12
CA GLY A 463 39.04 1.68 -5.64
C GLY A 463 38.89 2.93 -6.51
N SER A 464 37.69 3.49 -6.67
CA SER A 464 37.46 4.77 -7.36
C SER A 464 37.68 5.95 -6.41
N GLU A 465 37.98 7.13 -6.95
CA GLU A 465 38.01 8.39 -6.18
C GLU A 465 36.61 8.66 -5.54
N GLY A 466 35.52 8.26 -6.18
CA GLY A 466 34.19 8.36 -5.60
C GLY A 466 34.05 7.56 -4.30
N ASN A 467 34.70 6.39 -4.20
CA ASN A 467 34.68 5.61 -2.96
C ASN A 467 35.38 6.30 -1.80
N GLU A 468 36.40 7.14 -2.08
CA GLU A 468 37.13 7.92 -1.05
C GLU A 468 36.27 9.08 -0.49
N LYS A 469 35.17 9.46 -1.18
CA LYS A 469 34.27 10.51 -0.74
C LYS A 469 33.31 9.97 0.33
N GLN A 470 33.55 10.34 1.58
CA GLN A 470 32.75 9.84 2.72
C GLN A 470 31.71 10.83 3.23
N PHE A 471 31.86 12.11 2.95
CA PHE A 471 30.94 13.17 3.34
C PHE A 471 30.31 13.81 2.09
N VAL A 472 29.05 13.55 1.83
CA VAL A 472 28.36 13.98 0.61
C VAL A 472 27.37 15.08 0.93
N VAL A 473 27.65 16.32 0.50
CA VAL A 473 26.78 17.48 0.71
C VAL A 473 25.86 17.64 -0.49
N LEU A 474 24.55 17.65 -0.24
CA LEU A 474 23.50 17.60 -1.25
C LEU A 474 22.47 18.73 -1.08
N VAL A 475 21.98 19.26 -2.21
CA VAL A 475 20.82 20.15 -2.26
C VAL A 475 19.83 19.57 -3.27
N GLU A 476 18.65 19.20 -2.81
CA GLU A 476 17.56 18.63 -3.65
C GLU A 476 17.96 17.43 -4.54
N LYS A 477 19.22 17.01 -4.57
CA LYS A 477 19.72 15.86 -5.32
C LYS A 477 19.55 14.57 -4.51
N GLY A 478 19.53 13.44 -5.21
CA GLY A 478 19.35 12.15 -4.55
C GLY A 478 17.94 11.90 -4.00
N LYS A 479 16.92 12.63 -4.47
CA LYS A 479 15.50 12.41 -4.10
C LYS A 479 15.02 11.04 -4.57
N GLU A 480 15.29 10.73 -5.83
CA GLU A 480 14.89 9.47 -6.46
C GLU A 480 15.99 8.98 -7.40
N GLY A 481 16.01 7.66 -7.68
CA GLY A 481 16.97 7.06 -8.62
C GLY A 481 18.42 6.94 -8.11
N TRP A 482 18.81 7.63 -7.03
CA TRP A 482 20.15 7.50 -6.48
C TRP A 482 20.31 6.19 -5.69
N ASN A 483 21.29 5.38 -6.07
CA ASN A 483 21.56 4.11 -5.44
C ASN A 483 22.97 4.13 -4.83
N CYS A 484 23.06 4.30 -3.51
CA CYS A 484 24.30 4.24 -2.75
C CYS A 484 24.14 3.27 -1.58
N ARG A 485 24.70 2.06 -1.70
CA ARG A 485 24.62 1.00 -0.68
C ARG A 485 25.55 1.29 0.50
N SER A 486 26.64 1.99 0.23
CA SER A 486 27.61 2.40 1.24
C SER A 486 27.16 3.61 2.07
N LEU A 487 25.93 4.09 1.89
CA LEU A 487 25.36 5.14 2.73
C LEU A 487 24.97 4.55 4.10
N PHE A 488 25.60 5.03 5.17
CA PHE A 488 25.38 4.62 6.56
C PHE A 488 24.86 5.75 7.44
N GLY A 489 24.90 6.98 6.94
CA GLY A 489 24.40 8.14 7.65
C GLY A 489 23.63 9.09 6.75
N VAL A 490 22.56 9.67 7.27
CA VAL A 490 21.84 10.79 6.66
C VAL A 490 21.65 11.87 7.70
N ALA A 491 21.99 13.11 7.36
CA ALA A 491 21.78 14.29 8.19
C ALA A 491 20.89 15.29 7.43
N LEU A 492 19.78 15.65 8.00
CA LEU A 492 18.92 16.72 7.50
C LEU A 492 19.24 17.99 8.27
N TYR A 493 20.11 18.82 7.68
CA TYR A 493 20.59 20.07 8.29
C TYR A 493 19.48 21.10 8.45
N ARG A 494 18.51 21.13 7.53
CA ARG A 494 17.30 21.95 7.60
C ARG A 494 16.03 21.19 7.33
N SER A 495 14.90 21.79 7.74
CA SER A 495 13.55 21.29 7.40
C SER A 495 13.30 21.43 5.89
N PRO A 496 13.15 20.33 5.17
CA PRO A 496 12.87 20.37 3.74
C PRO A 496 11.45 20.88 3.47
N LYS A 497 11.25 21.52 2.32
CA LYS A 497 9.94 22.01 1.88
C LYS A 497 8.90 20.89 1.69
N SER A 498 9.34 19.66 1.46
CA SER A 498 8.51 18.49 1.22
C SER A 498 8.64 17.50 2.37
N LYS A 499 7.55 17.20 3.05
CA LYS A 499 7.50 16.21 4.14
C LYS A 499 7.91 14.82 3.67
N ILE A 500 7.46 14.39 2.50
CA ILE A 500 7.81 13.08 1.93
C ILE A 500 9.31 12.96 1.64
N PHE A 501 9.99 14.09 1.44
CA PHE A 501 11.44 14.10 1.24
C PHE A 501 12.19 13.64 2.50
N VAL A 502 11.72 13.98 3.70
CA VAL A 502 12.30 13.50 4.96
C VAL A 502 12.31 11.98 4.97
N LEU A 503 11.18 11.37 4.65
CA LEU A 503 11.04 9.92 4.57
C LEU A 503 11.95 9.32 3.49
N GLN A 504 11.91 9.86 2.28
CA GLN A 504 12.71 9.34 1.15
C GLN A 504 14.22 9.45 1.38
N ALA A 505 14.69 10.55 1.94
CA ALA A 505 16.11 10.74 2.26
C ALA A 505 16.58 9.78 3.35
N THR A 506 15.78 9.62 4.42
CA THR A 506 16.13 8.73 5.53
C THR A 506 16.13 7.26 5.14
N MET A 507 15.19 6.81 4.31
CA MET A 507 15.12 5.42 3.88
C MET A 507 16.30 4.99 2.98
N ARG A 508 17.07 5.92 2.42
CA ARG A 508 18.18 5.60 1.52
C ARG A 508 19.36 4.94 2.22
N CYS A 509 19.68 5.36 3.44
CA CYS A 509 20.77 4.76 4.19
C CYS A 509 20.48 3.33 4.67
N LEU A 510 19.23 2.88 4.60
CA LEU A 510 18.84 1.55 5.04
C LEU A 510 19.15 0.45 4.01
N ARG A 511 19.60 0.78 2.81
CA ARG A 511 19.96 -0.24 1.79
C ARG A 511 21.14 -1.09 2.27
N VAL A 512 20.97 -2.42 2.22
CA VAL A 512 22.02 -3.36 2.65
C VAL A 512 23.20 -3.37 1.67
N ILE A 513 24.37 -3.63 2.21
CA ILE A 513 25.64 -3.73 1.47
C ILE A 513 26.24 -5.14 1.57
N THR A 514 26.03 -5.82 2.71
CA THR A 514 26.45 -7.19 2.97
C THR A 514 25.28 -7.98 3.52
N ASP A 515 25.42 -9.29 3.64
CA ASP A 515 24.40 -10.16 4.27
C ASP A 515 24.41 -10.03 5.82
N GLU A 516 25.35 -9.29 6.38
CA GLU A 516 25.39 -8.99 7.80
C GLU A 516 24.37 -7.93 8.17
N ARG A 517 23.79 -8.05 9.36
CA ARG A 517 22.87 -7.07 9.89
C ARG A 517 23.64 -5.83 10.33
N LEU A 518 23.42 -4.73 9.64
CA LEU A 518 24.07 -3.45 9.84
C LEU A 518 23.06 -2.39 10.24
N THR A 519 23.53 -1.35 10.95
CA THR A 519 22.69 -0.23 11.37
C THR A 519 23.11 1.03 10.60
N ALA A 520 22.15 1.82 10.15
CA ALA A 520 22.37 3.16 9.62
C ALA A 520 21.83 4.21 10.60
N THR A 521 22.50 5.37 10.68
CA THR A 521 22.12 6.44 11.61
C THR A 521 21.51 7.61 10.86
N VAL A 522 20.38 8.12 11.37
CA VAL A 522 19.67 9.26 10.80
C VAL A 522 19.66 10.41 11.80
N PHE A 523 20.24 11.55 11.40
CA PHE A 523 20.38 12.72 12.25
C PHE A 523 19.35 13.77 11.83
N LEU A 524 18.43 14.10 12.73
CA LEU A 524 17.26 14.93 12.45
C LEU A 524 17.08 16.04 13.47
N SER A 525 16.58 17.21 13.05
CA SER A 525 15.97 18.14 14.00
C SER A 525 14.75 17.50 14.66
N LYS A 526 14.31 18.07 15.78
CA LYS A 526 13.06 17.65 16.43
C LYS A 526 11.88 17.74 15.45
N GLU A 527 11.78 18.84 14.71
CA GLU A 527 10.73 19.03 13.69
C GLU A 527 10.79 17.99 12.57
N ASN A 528 11.99 17.66 12.09
CA ASN A 528 12.16 16.60 11.07
C ASN A 528 11.90 15.21 11.66
N TYR A 529 12.18 15.01 12.93
CA TYR A 529 11.88 13.78 13.65
C TYR A 529 10.36 13.56 13.74
N ASP A 530 9.62 14.58 14.16
CA ASP A 530 8.16 14.54 14.22
C ASP A 530 7.56 14.39 12.80
N THR A 531 8.16 15.07 11.81
CA THR A 531 7.76 14.91 10.40
C THR A 531 8.01 13.49 9.89
N LEU A 532 9.13 12.86 10.25
CA LEU A 532 9.43 11.48 9.88
C LEU A 532 8.42 10.51 10.49
N ASP A 533 8.07 10.71 11.76
CA ASP A 533 7.08 9.90 12.46
C ASP A 533 5.70 10.00 11.80
N ASP A 534 5.26 11.23 11.51
CA ASP A 534 4.04 11.51 10.76
C ASP A 534 4.00 10.82 9.38
N GLU A 535 5.12 10.90 8.64
CA GLU A 535 5.19 10.31 7.29
C GLU A 535 5.33 8.79 7.33
N LEU A 536 5.98 8.22 8.33
CA LEU A 536 5.99 6.77 8.57
C LEU A 536 4.60 6.27 8.90
N HIS A 537 3.88 7.00 9.75
CA HIS A 537 2.50 6.66 10.07
C HIS A 537 1.59 6.74 8.84
N LYS A 538 1.71 7.79 8.01
CA LYS A 538 0.88 7.99 6.81
C LYS A 538 1.17 7.01 5.66
N ASN A 539 2.42 6.63 5.48
CA ASN A 539 2.86 5.86 4.31
C ASN A 539 3.12 4.39 4.59
N PHE A 540 3.32 4.01 5.87
CA PHE A 540 3.66 2.64 6.26
C PHE A 540 2.86 2.14 7.47
N ASN A 541 2.01 2.99 8.05
CA ASN A 541 1.30 2.70 9.29
C ASN A 541 2.25 2.26 10.42
N MET A 542 3.38 2.96 10.56
CA MET A 542 4.47 2.69 11.51
C MET A 542 4.88 3.96 12.24
N GLU A 543 5.39 3.80 13.46
CA GLU A 543 6.04 4.88 14.22
C GLU A 543 7.58 4.75 14.15
N ILE A 544 8.30 5.84 14.46
CA ILE A 544 9.78 5.78 14.61
C ILE A 544 10.19 4.76 15.65
N SER A 545 9.40 4.56 16.70
CA SER A 545 9.61 3.53 17.71
C SER A 545 9.68 2.12 17.11
N ASP A 546 8.91 1.83 16.07
CA ASP A 546 8.92 0.55 15.36
C ASP A 546 10.22 0.30 14.60
N ILE A 547 10.83 1.38 14.08
CA ILE A 547 12.12 1.31 13.38
C ILE A 547 13.29 1.22 14.36
N LYS A 548 13.22 1.96 15.48
CA LYS A 548 14.22 1.93 16.54
C LYS A 548 14.29 0.62 17.31
N ASN A 549 13.14 -0.03 17.50
CA ASN A 549 13.04 -1.24 18.32
C ASN A 549 13.70 -2.48 17.70
N THR A 550 14.27 -2.35 16.52
CA THR A 550 15.08 -3.42 15.92
C THR A 550 16.51 -3.47 16.45
N SER A 551 16.98 -2.44 17.15
CA SER A 551 18.39 -2.29 17.54
C SER A 551 18.66 -2.01 19.02
N THR A 552 17.68 -2.06 19.94
CA THR A 552 17.98 -1.72 21.35
C THR A 552 18.35 -2.92 22.21
N ASP A 553 19.43 -2.75 22.94
CA ASP A 553 20.16 -3.67 23.84
C ASP A 553 19.32 -4.34 24.96
N ASP A 554 18.03 -4.06 25.09
CA ASP A 554 17.17 -4.57 26.16
C ASP A 554 16.21 -5.68 25.71
N ARG A 555 16.14 -6.02 24.41
CA ARG A 555 15.29 -7.09 23.91
C ARG A 555 16.15 -8.24 23.40
N HIS A 556 15.90 -9.42 23.96
CA HIS A 556 16.51 -10.64 23.49
C HIS A 556 15.54 -11.42 22.58
N LYS A 557 16.09 -12.23 21.67
CA LYS A 557 15.32 -13.14 20.86
C LYS A 557 15.01 -14.40 21.65
N TYR A 558 13.73 -14.74 21.72
CA TYR A 558 13.23 -15.94 22.37
C TYR A 558 12.68 -16.92 21.35
N GLN A 559 13.09 -18.18 21.46
CA GLN A 559 12.55 -19.28 20.71
C GLN A 559 11.33 -19.80 21.45
N VAL A 560 10.16 -19.70 20.84
CA VAL A 560 8.89 -20.11 21.43
C VAL A 560 8.40 -21.37 20.74
N ARG A 561 8.34 -22.46 21.47
CA ARG A 561 7.89 -23.76 20.97
C ARG A 561 6.45 -24.00 21.36
N VAL A 562 5.67 -24.45 20.41
CA VAL A 562 4.30 -24.88 20.65
C VAL A 562 4.32 -26.20 21.39
N LEU A 563 3.58 -26.29 22.47
CA LEU A 563 3.48 -27.53 23.28
C LEU A 563 2.30 -28.34 22.76
N PRO A 564 2.54 -29.57 22.25
CA PRO A 564 1.48 -30.44 21.74
C PRO A 564 0.58 -30.97 22.89
N PRO A 565 -0.70 -31.28 22.64
CA PRO A 565 -1.41 -31.04 21.37
C PRO A 565 -1.75 -29.54 21.15
N PRO A 566 -1.98 -29.13 19.90
CA PRO A 566 -2.44 -27.76 19.61
C PRO A 566 -3.72 -27.45 20.39
N ARG A 567 -3.78 -26.30 21.04
CA ARG A 567 -4.96 -25.86 21.79
C ARG A 567 -5.99 -25.31 20.84
N SER A 568 -7.17 -25.89 20.86
CA SER A 568 -8.33 -25.38 20.14
C SER A 568 -9.50 -25.26 21.10
N ILE A 569 -10.35 -24.29 20.85
CA ILE A 569 -11.61 -24.11 21.57
C ILE A 569 -12.75 -24.18 20.58
N ARG A 570 -13.88 -24.71 21.05
CA ARG A 570 -15.10 -24.74 20.27
C ARG A 570 -15.93 -23.52 20.63
N LEU A 571 -16.11 -22.62 19.64
CA LEU A 571 -16.92 -21.43 19.78
C LEU A 571 -18.15 -21.54 18.89
N LYS A 572 -19.26 -20.98 19.35
CA LYS A 572 -20.44 -20.79 18.50
C LYS A 572 -20.25 -19.53 17.71
N ARG A 573 -20.27 -19.67 16.43
CA ARG A 573 -20.37 -18.56 15.51
C ARG A 573 -21.82 -18.29 15.19
N VAL A 574 -22.21 -17.02 15.20
CA VAL A 574 -23.51 -16.58 14.75
C VAL A 574 -23.29 -15.71 13.52
N TRP A 575 -23.98 -16.03 12.43
CA TRP A 575 -24.03 -15.18 11.26
C TRP A 575 -25.45 -15.08 10.74
N HIS A 576 -25.68 -14.08 9.91
CA HIS A 576 -26.97 -13.90 9.29
C HIS A 576 -26.87 -14.30 7.82
N GLU A 577 -27.73 -15.25 7.41
CA GLU A 577 -28.01 -15.50 6.00
C GLU A 577 -29.22 -14.67 5.60
N TYR A 578 -29.07 -13.94 4.52
CA TYR A 578 -30.14 -13.13 4.00
C TYR A 578 -30.81 -13.87 2.85
N ASN A 579 -32.09 -14.22 3.06
CA ASN A 579 -32.92 -14.71 1.97
C ASN A 579 -33.58 -13.52 1.29
N VAL A 580 -33.33 -13.37 0.01
CA VAL A 580 -33.93 -12.35 -0.83
C VAL A 580 -35.08 -13.01 -1.60
N SER A 581 -36.28 -12.57 -1.35
CA SER A 581 -37.47 -12.98 -2.10
C SER A 581 -37.96 -11.82 -2.96
N SER A 582 -38.34 -12.12 -4.20
CA SER A 582 -38.89 -11.12 -5.12
C SER A 582 -40.36 -10.80 -4.80
N LYS A 583 -40.69 -9.51 -4.88
CA LYS A 583 -42.05 -8.98 -4.82
C LYS A 583 -42.57 -8.66 -6.23
N GLU A 584 -43.89 -8.72 -6.42
CA GLU A 584 -44.48 -8.14 -7.61
C GLU A 584 -44.44 -6.60 -7.53
N TYR A 585 -43.93 -5.98 -8.56
CA TYR A 585 -43.92 -4.52 -8.66
C TYR A 585 -45.35 -4.04 -8.95
N SER A 586 -45.97 -3.39 -7.98
CA SER A 586 -47.37 -2.96 -8.07
C SER A 586 -47.61 -1.48 -7.78
N THR A 587 -46.67 -0.83 -7.11
CA THR A 587 -46.81 0.58 -6.69
C THR A 587 -45.63 1.40 -7.25
N PRO A 588 -45.89 2.56 -7.87
CA PRO A 588 -44.84 3.48 -8.32
C PRO A 588 -43.91 3.85 -7.19
N VAL A 589 -42.60 3.79 -7.46
CA VAL A 589 -41.55 4.10 -6.50
C VAL A 589 -41.46 5.61 -6.36
N ASP A 590 -41.25 6.07 -5.15
CA ASP A 590 -40.88 7.45 -4.80
C ASP A 590 -39.42 7.44 -4.35
N PHE A 591 -38.54 8.11 -5.07
CA PHE A 591 -37.13 8.26 -4.71
C PHE A 591 -36.88 9.41 -3.72
N GLY A 592 -37.91 10.26 -3.54
CA GLY A 592 -37.87 11.40 -2.64
C GLY A 592 -36.84 12.47 -3.04
N LEU A 593 -36.51 12.58 -4.33
CA LEU A 593 -35.47 13.49 -4.84
C LEU A 593 -35.79 14.96 -4.54
N ALA A 594 -37.08 15.32 -4.56
CA ALA A 594 -37.50 16.69 -4.26
C ALA A 594 -37.20 17.14 -2.82
N GLY A 595 -37.10 16.18 -1.88
CA GLY A 595 -36.77 16.43 -0.47
C GLY A 595 -35.34 16.04 -0.08
N ALA A 596 -34.59 15.45 -0.99
CA ALA A 596 -33.25 14.97 -0.71
C ALA A 596 -32.24 16.11 -0.64
N ASP A 597 -31.39 16.12 0.39
CA ASP A 597 -30.25 17.02 0.45
C ASP A 597 -29.14 16.52 -0.47
N LEU A 598 -29.18 16.97 -1.72
CA LEU A 598 -28.16 16.65 -2.73
C LEU A 598 -26.87 17.46 -2.54
N SER A 599 -26.86 18.44 -1.62
CA SER A 599 -25.65 19.25 -1.35
C SER A 599 -24.51 18.39 -0.80
N LYS A 600 -24.82 17.28 -0.16
CA LYS A 600 -23.84 16.29 0.31
C LYS A 600 -22.98 15.68 -0.80
N TYR A 601 -23.45 15.70 -2.05
CA TYR A 601 -22.73 15.22 -3.24
C TYR A 601 -21.96 16.33 -3.93
N SER A 602 -22.18 17.57 -3.53
CA SER A 602 -21.49 18.75 -4.09
C SER A 602 -20.07 18.82 -3.54
N SER A 603 -19.09 18.92 -4.44
CA SER A 603 -17.71 19.15 -4.07
C SER A 603 -17.43 20.65 -4.04
N VAL A 604 -17.15 21.16 -2.85
CA VAL A 604 -16.80 22.59 -2.66
C VAL A 604 -15.29 22.75 -2.68
N MET A 605 -14.78 23.62 -3.53
CA MET A 605 -13.37 24.00 -3.61
C MET A 605 -13.13 25.31 -2.85
N TYR A 606 -12.19 25.27 -1.91
CA TYR A 606 -11.74 26.46 -1.19
C TYR A 606 -10.44 26.94 -1.84
N GLU A 607 -10.46 28.09 -2.51
CA GLU A 607 -9.24 28.79 -2.94
C GLU A 607 -8.80 29.75 -1.84
N ARG A 608 -7.59 29.54 -1.33
CA ARG A 608 -6.88 30.53 -0.51
C ARG A 608 -5.99 31.34 -1.43
N ASP A 609 -6.33 32.59 -1.64
CA ASP A 609 -5.43 33.54 -2.25
C ASP A 609 -4.28 33.86 -1.28
N SER A 610 -3.05 33.56 -1.67
CA SER A 610 -1.84 33.75 -0.87
C SER A 610 -1.19 35.13 -1.04
N ILE A 611 -1.92 36.11 -1.43
CA ILE A 611 -1.38 37.49 -1.59
C ILE A 611 -2.30 38.48 -0.88
N ALA A 612 -1.73 39.13 0.18
CA ALA A 612 -2.24 40.24 0.96
C ALA A 612 -3.41 39.93 1.93
N ASN A 613 -3.09 39.87 3.20
CA ASN A 613 -3.82 40.32 4.42
C ASN A 613 -5.36 40.50 4.35
N ASP A 614 -6.09 39.71 3.56
CA ASP A 614 -7.55 39.72 3.59
C ASP A 614 -8.09 38.29 3.61
N THR A 615 -8.83 37.97 4.68
CA THR A 615 -9.36 36.65 4.99
C THR A 615 -10.65 36.37 4.22
N SER A 616 -10.69 36.57 2.93
CA SER A 616 -11.82 36.14 2.10
C SER A 616 -11.55 34.80 1.45
N THR A 617 -12.17 33.75 2.00
CA THR A 617 -12.20 32.43 1.37
C THR A 617 -13.20 32.47 0.21
N LYS A 618 -12.74 32.42 -1.04
CA LYS A 618 -13.63 32.22 -2.18
C LYS A 618 -14.00 30.74 -2.24
N GLN A 619 -15.28 30.48 -2.09
CA GLN A 619 -15.88 29.17 -2.25
C GLN A 619 -16.31 29.02 -3.71
N SER A 620 -15.70 28.09 -4.46
CA SER A 620 -16.11 27.74 -5.81
C SER A 620 -16.63 26.32 -5.88
N ASN A 621 -17.64 26.11 -6.69
CA ASN A 621 -18.25 24.80 -6.88
C ASN A 621 -17.34 23.93 -7.76
N ALA A 622 -16.84 22.82 -7.25
CA ALA A 622 -15.94 21.91 -7.97
C ALA A 622 -16.69 20.88 -8.82
N ASP A 623 -18.01 20.93 -8.83
CA ASP A 623 -18.86 19.94 -9.56
C ASP A 623 -18.63 19.96 -11.08
N GLU A 624 -18.14 21.07 -11.64
CA GLU A 624 -17.84 21.20 -13.09
C GLU A 624 -16.61 20.39 -13.54
N TYR A 625 -15.80 19.90 -12.59
CA TYR A 625 -14.53 19.22 -12.88
C TYR A 625 -14.58 17.68 -12.66
N GLN A 626 -15.74 17.16 -12.23
CA GLN A 626 -15.90 15.72 -12.09
C GLN A 626 -16.19 15.10 -13.48
N VAL A 627 -15.45 14.04 -13.82
CA VAL A 627 -15.80 13.18 -14.95
C VAL A 627 -17.07 12.42 -14.56
N LYS A 628 -18.22 12.93 -14.99
CA LYS A 628 -19.52 12.35 -14.72
C LYS A 628 -19.94 11.48 -15.90
N MET A 629 -20.43 10.29 -15.60
CA MET A 629 -21.12 9.50 -16.61
C MET A 629 -22.44 10.19 -16.93
N GLN A 630 -22.70 10.40 -18.20
CA GLN A 630 -23.95 10.96 -18.68
C GLN A 630 -24.89 9.80 -19.06
N TYR A 631 -25.96 9.70 -18.33
CA TYR A 631 -26.98 8.68 -18.57
C TYR A 631 -28.11 9.23 -19.44
N SER A 632 -28.49 8.48 -20.44
CA SER A 632 -29.81 8.56 -21.09
C SER A 632 -30.79 7.70 -20.30
N ALA A 633 -32.10 7.83 -20.53
CA ALA A 633 -33.11 6.98 -19.92
C ALA A 633 -32.83 5.49 -20.19
N PHE A 634 -32.30 5.18 -21.37
CA PHE A 634 -31.95 3.81 -21.76
C PHE A 634 -30.72 3.28 -21.02
N SER A 635 -29.65 4.04 -21.00
CA SER A 635 -28.42 3.62 -20.31
C SER A 635 -28.61 3.56 -18.80
N LEU A 636 -29.41 4.46 -18.21
CA LEU A 636 -29.75 4.41 -16.79
C LEU A 636 -30.55 3.14 -16.45
N ALA A 637 -31.55 2.81 -17.25
CA ALA A 637 -32.30 1.57 -17.07
C ALA A 637 -31.41 0.32 -17.23
N GLY A 638 -30.48 0.36 -18.16
CA GLY A 638 -29.49 -0.71 -18.34
C GLY A 638 -28.57 -0.88 -17.13
N GLU A 639 -28.11 0.21 -16.53
CA GLU A 639 -27.26 0.18 -15.34
C GLU A 639 -28.01 -0.33 -14.11
N VAL A 640 -29.23 0.15 -13.87
CA VAL A 640 -30.12 -0.36 -12.81
C VAL A 640 -30.42 -1.85 -12.99
N ALA A 641 -30.72 -2.27 -14.21
CA ALA A 641 -31.01 -3.67 -14.54
C ALA A 641 -29.79 -4.56 -14.25
N ARG A 642 -28.62 -4.12 -14.64
CA ARG A 642 -27.35 -4.83 -14.39
C ARG A 642 -27.06 -4.95 -12.90
N TYR A 643 -27.28 -3.88 -12.16
CA TYR A 643 -26.96 -3.84 -10.73
C TYR A 643 -27.87 -4.73 -9.89
N LEU A 644 -29.17 -4.72 -10.22
CA LEU A 644 -30.19 -5.47 -9.48
C LEU A 644 -30.46 -6.86 -10.06
N ASN A 645 -29.79 -7.21 -11.16
CA ASN A 645 -30.02 -8.46 -11.91
C ASN A 645 -31.49 -8.66 -12.29
N ILE A 646 -32.13 -7.59 -12.80
CA ILE A 646 -33.50 -7.58 -13.30
C ILE A 646 -33.51 -7.30 -14.81
N SER A 647 -34.65 -7.49 -15.46
CA SER A 647 -34.76 -7.16 -16.89
C SER A 647 -34.71 -5.64 -17.11
N SER A 648 -34.05 -5.19 -18.18
CA SER A 648 -34.00 -3.78 -18.56
C SER A 648 -35.40 -3.19 -18.84
N ILE A 649 -36.36 -4.03 -19.26
CA ILE A 649 -37.75 -3.63 -19.47
C ILE A 649 -38.40 -3.27 -18.13
N LEU A 650 -38.18 -4.08 -17.10
CA LEU A 650 -38.71 -3.84 -15.76
C LEU A 650 -38.05 -2.59 -15.15
N ALA A 651 -36.73 -2.45 -15.24
CA ALA A 651 -36.02 -1.27 -14.76
C ALA A 651 -36.54 0.02 -15.45
N ALA A 652 -36.69 -0.01 -16.78
CA ALA A 652 -37.23 1.12 -17.53
C ALA A 652 -38.67 1.45 -17.16
N LYS A 653 -39.50 0.43 -16.87
CA LYS A 653 -40.85 0.61 -16.39
C LYS A 653 -40.87 1.31 -15.04
N ILE A 654 -40.10 0.82 -14.07
CA ILE A 654 -40.03 1.39 -12.72
C ILE A 654 -39.58 2.85 -12.74
N LEU A 655 -38.51 3.14 -13.47
CA LEU A 655 -37.99 4.50 -13.60
C LEU A 655 -38.99 5.46 -14.27
N ARG A 656 -39.75 4.99 -15.24
CA ARG A 656 -40.74 5.80 -15.95
C ARG A 656 -41.99 6.06 -15.11
N GLU A 657 -42.40 5.09 -14.32
CA GLU A 657 -43.59 5.17 -13.46
C GLU A 657 -43.30 5.83 -12.10
N ALA A 658 -42.01 6.11 -11.79
CA ALA A 658 -41.62 6.72 -10.54
C ALA A 658 -42.25 8.10 -10.32
N GLN A 659 -42.60 8.41 -9.08
CA GLN A 659 -43.32 9.64 -8.70
C GLN A 659 -42.50 10.90 -9.01
N ASP A 660 -41.17 10.83 -8.90
CA ASP A 660 -40.26 11.95 -9.19
C ASP A 660 -40.23 12.33 -10.67
N GLY A 661 -40.58 11.40 -11.55
CA GLY A 661 -40.53 11.61 -12.99
C GLY A 661 -39.14 11.43 -13.61
N MET A 662 -39.09 10.83 -14.80
CA MET A 662 -37.85 10.47 -15.48
C MET A 662 -36.90 11.65 -15.70
N ASP A 663 -37.43 12.83 -15.99
CA ASP A 663 -36.60 14.02 -16.26
C ASP A 663 -35.86 14.49 -15.01
N VAL A 664 -36.51 14.45 -13.85
CA VAL A 664 -35.88 14.80 -12.56
C VAL A 664 -34.84 13.76 -12.20
N ILE A 665 -35.14 12.48 -12.31
CA ILE A 665 -34.24 11.36 -12.04
C ILE A 665 -32.97 11.51 -12.89
N LEU A 666 -33.13 11.73 -14.19
CA LEU A 666 -31.98 11.91 -15.10
C LEU A 666 -31.18 13.16 -14.78
N ALA A 667 -31.84 14.28 -14.47
CA ALA A 667 -31.15 15.53 -14.11
C ALA A 667 -30.29 15.33 -12.86
N ASP A 668 -30.84 14.72 -11.81
CA ASP A 668 -30.14 14.54 -10.54
C ASP A 668 -29.05 13.47 -10.62
N VAL A 669 -29.30 12.35 -11.32
CA VAL A 669 -28.26 11.30 -11.54
C VAL A 669 -27.13 11.84 -12.42
N ASN A 670 -27.42 12.61 -13.45
CA ASN A 670 -26.39 13.23 -14.30
C ASN A 670 -25.68 14.40 -13.61
N ARG A 671 -26.35 15.05 -12.68
CA ARG A 671 -25.72 16.07 -11.82
C ARG A 671 -24.77 15.42 -10.82
N TYR A 672 -25.21 14.33 -10.17
CA TYR A 672 -24.44 13.60 -9.17
C TYR A 672 -24.65 12.10 -9.37
N ASN A 673 -23.69 11.42 -9.99
CA ASN A 673 -23.82 9.97 -10.26
C ASN A 673 -24.01 9.12 -9.00
N ALA A 674 -23.56 9.60 -7.83
CA ALA A 674 -23.75 8.94 -6.55
C ALA A 674 -25.25 8.81 -6.16
N VAL A 675 -26.13 9.64 -6.69
CA VAL A 675 -27.60 9.53 -6.50
C VAL A 675 -28.10 8.18 -7.00
N LEU A 676 -27.51 7.66 -8.08
CA LEU A 676 -27.87 6.33 -8.60
C LEU A 676 -27.59 5.23 -7.57
N ASP A 677 -26.41 5.25 -6.96
CA ASP A 677 -25.97 4.20 -6.03
C ASP A 677 -26.56 4.36 -4.63
N ASP A 678 -26.79 5.59 -4.18
CA ASP A 678 -27.23 5.88 -2.81
C ASP A 678 -28.76 5.97 -2.64
N ILE A 679 -29.47 6.34 -3.71
CA ILE A 679 -30.93 6.56 -3.65
C ILE A 679 -31.66 5.63 -4.61
N ILE A 680 -31.35 5.68 -5.92
CA ILE A 680 -32.16 5.01 -6.93
C ILE A 680 -32.12 3.49 -6.77
N ILE A 681 -30.91 2.90 -6.77
CA ILE A 681 -30.73 1.44 -6.69
C ILE A 681 -31.27 0.86 -5.37
N PRO A 682 -30.95 1.42 -4.18
CA PRO A 682 -31.48 0.90 -2.92
C PRO A 682 -33.01 0.99 -2.84
N THR A 683 -33.60 2.07 -3.32
CA THR A 683 -35.06 2.23 -3.29
C THR A 683 -35.77 1.24 -4.20
N ILE A 684 -35.28 1.02 -5.42
CA ILE A 684 -35.80 -0.02 -6.31
C ILE A 684 -35.62 -1.41 -5.72
N PHE A 685 -34.44 -1.66 -5.09
CA PHE A 685 -34.21 -2.93 -4.43
C PHE A 685 -35.25 -3.23 -3.36
N HIS A 686 -35.53 -2.29 -2.48
CA HIS A 686 -36.55 -2.45 -1.45
C HIS A 686 -37.99 -2.55 -2.01
N ALA A 687 -38.25 -1.98 -3.18
CA ALA A 687 -39.52 -2.11 -3.86
C ALA A 687 -39.72 -3.50 -4.48
N LEU A 688 -38.63 -4.14 -4.92
CA LEU A 688 -38.69 -5.42 -5.66
C LEU A 688 -38.39 -6.65 -4.81
N PHE A 689 -37.69 -6.45 -3.67
CA PHE A 689 -37.19 -7.56 -2.88
C PHE A 689 -37.51 -7.37 -1.40
N ASP A 690 -37.86 -8.47 -0.75
CA ASP A 690 -37.89 -8.61 0.70
C ASP A 690 -36.62 -9.34 1.12
N VAL A 691 -35.95 -8.76 2.08
CA VAL A 691 -34.77 -9.35 2.70
C VAL A 691 -35.14 -9.85 4.08
N THR A 692 -35.09 -11.16 4.28
CA THR A 692 -35.27 -11.78 5.60
C THR A 692 -33.94 -12.29 6.08
N ALA A 693 -33.50 -11.76 7.23
CA ALA A 693 -32.30 -12.26 7.91
C ALA A 693 -32.65 -13.52 8.68
N ILE A 694 -31.98 -14.62 8.36
CA ILE A 694 -32.08 -15.88 9.11
C ILE A 694 -30.78 -16.00 9.90
N GLN A 695 -30.89 -15.92 11.22
CA GLN A 695 -29.74 -16.14 12.08
C GLN A 695 -29.36 -17.64 12.05
N LYS A 696 -28.14 -17.93 11.67
CA LYS A 696 -27.56 -19.28 11.72
C LYS A 696 -26.47 -19.35 12.75
N THR A 697 -26.34 -20.49 13.36
CA THR A 697 -25.29 -20.78 14.32
C THR A 697 -24.50 -22.01 13.88
N GLU A 698 -23.20 -21.93 13.95
CA GLU A 698 -22.29 -23.04 13.64
C GLU A 698 -21.29 -23.18 14.78
N ASP A 699 -21.08 -24.42 15.20
CA ASP A 699 -19.96 -24.72 16.10
C ASP A 699 -18.67 -24.75 15.31
N ARG A 700 -17.68 -23.98 15.71
CA ARG A 700 -16.39 -23.89 15.05
C ARG A 700 -15.25 -24.18 16.02
N ASP A 701 -14.30 -24.98 15.58
CA ASP A 701 -13.05 -25.18 16.29
C ASP A 701 -12.07 -24.04 15.89
N VAL A 702 -11.72 -23.20 16.86
CA VAL A 702 -10.77 -22.10 16.74
C VAL A 702 -9.44 -22.54 17.30
N VAL A 703 -8.41 -22.58 16.49
CA VAL A 703 -7.05 -22.94 16.91
C VAL A 703 -6.39 -21.70 17.52
N LEU A 704 -6.04 -21.79 18.81
CA LEU A 704 -5.42 -20.66 19.53
C LEU A 704 -3.96 -20.46 19.11
N LEU A 705 -3.25 -21.55 18.85
CA LEU A 705 -1.87 -21.51 18.40
C LEU A 705 -1.58 -22.72 17.52
N ARG A 706 -0.96 -22.47 16.38
CA ARG A 706 -0.55 -23.49 15.40
C ARG A 706 0.93 -23.81 15.55
N GLU A 707 1.30 -25.01 15.17
CA GLU A 707 2.71 -25.36 15.01
C GLU A 707 3.32 -24.62 13.83
N PRO A 708 4.57 -24.14 13.93
CA PRO A 708 5.30 -23.55 12.82
C PRO A 708 5.43 -24.55 11.67
N LYS A 709 5.20 -24.11 10.43
CA LYS A 709 5.25 -25.01 9.25
C LYS A 709 6.69 -25.35 8.84
N ASP A 710 7.60 -24.37 8.97
CA ASP A 710 8.95 -24.45 8.40
C ASP A 710 10.08 -24.40 9.45
N ALA A 711 9.73 -24.40 10.73
CA ALA A 711 10.68 -24.33 11.84
C ALA A 711 10.18 -25.12 13.06
N ALA A 712 11.08 -25.43 13.97
CA ALA A 712 10.71 -26.09 15.24
C ALA A 712 10.17 -25.10 16.30
N TYR A 713 10.18 -23.80 16.03
CA TYR A 713 9.81 -22.74 16.97
C TYR A 713 9.45 -21.45 16.23
N TYR A 714 8.74 -20.56 16.91
CA TYR A 714 8.57 -19.15 16.52
C TYR A 714 9.66 -18.31 17.19
N GLU A 715 10.14 -17.25 16.53
CA GLU A 715 11.04 -16.27 17.15
C GLU A 715 10.27 -15.02 17.54
N PHE A 716 10.39 -14.61 18.81
CA PHE A 716 9.85 -13.37 19.35
C PHE A 716 10.97 -12.53 19.96
N SER A 717 10.87 -11.22 19.86
CA SER A 717 11.79 -10.28 20.51
C SER A 717 11.07 -9.63 21.70
N ALA A 718 11.59 -9.81 22.90
CA ALA A 718 11.00 -9.29 24.13
C ALA A 718 12.06 -8.86 25.14
N LYS A 719 11.67 -8.01 26.10
CA LYS A 719 12.51 -7.68 27.26
C LYS A 719 12.48 -8.84 28.27
N ASP A 720 13.61 -9.16 28.87
CA ASP A 720 13.74 -10.26 29.81
C ASP A 720 12.73 -10.21 30.96
N ASN A 721 12.44 -9.01 31.46
CA ASN A 721 11.48 -8.81 32.54
C ASN A 721 10.02 -9.02 32.11
N LEU A 722 9.73 -9.09 30.82
CA LEU A 722 8.40 -9.34 30.23
C LEU A 722 8.24 -10.77 29.72
N VAL A 723 9.22 -11.63 29.89
CA VAL A 723 9.14 -13.03 29.46
C VAL A 723 8.85 -13.93 30.63
N ILE A 724 8.00 -14.94 30.39
CA ILE A 724 7.72 -16.02 31.34
C ILE A 724 7.79 -17.36 30.60
N THR A 725 8.45 -18.33 31.19
CA THR A 725 8.48 -19.69 30.69
C THR A 725 7.59 -20.62 31.54
N ASN A 726 7.21 -21.75 30.97
CA ASN A 726 6.49 -22.79 31.70
C ASN A 726 7.30 -23.39 32.88
N LYS A 727 8.58 -23.06 32.99
CA LYS A 727 9.49 -23.45 34.09
C LYS A 727 9.65 -22.36 35.15
N TYR A 728 8.81 -21.30 35.13
CA TYR A 728 8.91 -20.22 36.10
C TYR A 728 8.72 -20.73 37.53
N PRO A 729 9.67 -20.47 38.43
CA PRO A 729 9.65 -21.06 39.78
C PRO A 729 8.46 -20.67 40.66
N GLY A 730 7.78 -19.58 40.28
CA GLY A 730 6.58 -19.08 41.01
C GLY A 730 5.28 -19.79 40.63
N PHE A 731 5.29 -20.80 39.73
CA PHE A 731 4.11 -21.57 39.34
C PHE A 731 4.16 -23.00 39.87
N THR A 732 3.02 -23.45 40.30
CA THR A 732 2.81 -24.89 40.61
C THR A 732 2.57 -25.65 39.30
N PRO A 733 2.79 -26.98 39.29
CA PRO A 733 2.47 -27.83 38.13
C PRO A 733 1.04 -27.68 37.63
N ASP A 734 0.07 -27.54 38.56
CA ASP A 734 -1.34 -27.37 38.23
C ASP A 734 -1.63 -25.99 37.58
N GLU A 735 -0.93 -24.95 37.99
CA GLU A 735 -1.03 -23.62 37.36
C GLU A 735 -0.44 -23.63 35.94
N VAL A 736 0.69 -24.30 35.72
CA VAL A 736 1.27 -24.48 34.38
C VAL A 736 0.30 -25.18 33.44
N LEU A 737 -0.41 -26.19 33.92
CA LEU A 737 -1.40 -26.93 33.13
C LEU A 737 -2.61 -26.09 32.74
N LYS A 738 -2.91 -25.01 33.49
CA LYS A 738 -4.01 -24.09 33.12
C LYS A 738 -3.73 -23.28 31.85
N SER A 739 -2.47 -23.09 31.44
CA SER A 739 -2.14 -22.16 30.39
C SER A 739 -1.20 -22.69 29.33
N PHE A 740 0.05 -22.82 29.61
CA PHE A 740 1.14 -22.91 28.66
C PHE A 740 0.88 -23.84 27.47
N HIS A 741 0.35 -23.30 26.38
CA HIS A 741 0.26 -23.94 25.08
C HIS A 741 1.49 -23.65 24.20
N ALA A 742 2.36 -22.73 24.66
CA ALA A 742 3.73 -22.50 24.20
C ALA A 742 4.66 -22.59 25.41
N ASP A 743 5.93 -22.93 25.23
CA ASP A 743 6.90 -23.04 26.34
C ASP A 743 7.29 -21.69 26.96
N THR A 744 7.03 -20.61 26.23
CA THR A 744 7.42 -19.26 26.58
C THR A 744 6.34 -18.25 26.15
N TYR A 745 6.02 -17.31 27.01
CA TYR A 745 5.19 -16.14 26.71
C TYR A 745 6.01 -14.85 26.80
N CYS A 746 5.88 -13.99 25.80
CA CYS A 746 6.52 -12.68 25.69
C CYS A 746 5.45 -11.59 25.72
N PHE A 747 5.33 -10.90 26.84
CA PHE A 747 4.32 -9.84 27.03
C PHE A 747 4.84 -8.52 26.49
N ASP A 748 3.93 -7.65 26.05
CA ASP A 748 4.26 -6.32 25.60
C ASP A 748 4.36 -5.31 26.74
N SER A 749 3.68 -5.57 27.87
CA SER A 749 3.63 -4.67 29.01
C SER A 749 3.61 -5.39 30.36
N LEU A 750 4.02 -4.68 31.44
CA LEU A 750 3.90 -5.19 32.81
C LEU A 750 2.45 -5.43 33.23
N PRO A 751 1.46 -4.58 32.92
CA PRO A 751 0.06 -4.86 33.20
C PRO A 751 -0.47 -6.14 32.56
N GLU A 752 -0.10 -6.44 31.32
CA GLU A 752 -0.47 -7.72 30.69
C GLU A 752 0.14 -8.90 31.43
N LYS A 753 1.42 -8.83 31.75
CA LYS A 753 2.11 -9.85 32.53
C LYS A 753 1.43 -10.06 33.89
N GLU A 754 1.06 -8.98 34.60
CA GLU A 754 0.36 -9.06 35.89
C GLU A 754 -1.06 -9.61 35.74
N CYS A 755 -1.80 -9.23 34.69
CA CYS A 755 -3.09 -9.79 34.36
C CYS A 755 -3.00 -11.31 34.19
N PHE A 756 -2.01 -11.80 33.45
CA PHE A 756 -1.75 -13.22 33.30
C PHE A 756 -1.50 -13.91 34.64
N PHE A 757 -0.69 -13.31 35.51
CA PHE A 757 -0.43 -13.85 36.86
C PHE A 757 -1.70 -13.96 37.70
N GLN A 758 -2.56 -12.95 37.68
CA GLN A 758 -3.80 -12.97 38.43
C GLN A 758 -4.77 -14.05 37.93
N TYR A 759 -4.86 -14.23 36.60
CA TYR A 759 -5.72 -15.26 36.03
C TYR A 759 -5.19 -16.68 36.28
N ILE A 760 -3.89 -16.94 36.06
CA ILE A 760 -3.32 -18.30 36.19
C ILE A 760 -3.37 -18.77 37.67
N LYS A 761 -3.21 -17.87 38.63
CA LYS A 761 -3.25 -18.16 40.08
C LYS A 761 -4.66 -18.26 40.65
N SER A 762 -5.65 -17.71 39.97
CA SER A 762 -7.02 -17.69 40.46
C SER A 762 -7.66 -19.09 40.50
N ASP A 763 -8.32 -19.40 41.62
CA ASP A 763 -9.11 -20.62 41.74
C ASP A 763 -10.40 -20.62 40.92
N LYS A 764 -10.83 -19.46 40.41
CA LYS A 764 -12.03 -19.31 39.59
C LYS A 764 -11.75 -19.68 38.12
N VAL A 765 -10.48 -19.69 37.69
CA VAL A 765 -10.06 -19.91 36.33
C VAL A 765 -9.73 -21.37 36.12
N GLN A 766 -10.29 -21.97 35.07
CA GLN A 766 -9.99 -23.29 34.62
C GLN A 766 -8.80 -23.29 33.64
N GLU A 767 -8.84 -22.39 32.65
CA GLU A 767 -7.80 -22.26 31.64
C GLU A 767 -7.63 -20.78 31.28
N VAL A 768 -6.41 -20.34 30.98
CA VAL A 768 -6.10 -19.00 30.49
C VAL A 768 -5.03 -19.06 29.41
N TYR A 769 -5.25 -18.35 28.29
CA TYR A 769 -4.37 -18.33 27.16
C TYR A 769 -3.99 -16.90 26.80
N PHE A 770 -2.70 -16.64 26.63
CA PHE A 770 -2.21 -15.37 26.09
C PHE A 770 -2.29 -15.43 24.56
N THR A 771 -3.34 -14.86 24.01
CA THR A 771 -3.65 -14.88 22.57
C THR A 771 -3.09 -13.69 21.83
N GLY A 772 -2.86 -12.57 22.51
CA GLY A 772 -2.36 -11.32 21.92
C GLY A 772 -0.94 -11.41 21.35
N MET A 773 -0.15 -12.38 21.79
CA MET A 773 1.19 -12.64 21.27
C MET A 773 1.17 -13.20 19.83
N PHE A 774 0.09 -13.85 19.41
CA PHE A 774 0.03 -14.63 18.17
C PHE A 774 -0.85 -13.97 17.12
N THR A 775 -0.32 -13.76 15.93
CA THR A 775 -1.00 -13.09 14.82
C THR A 775 -1.54 -14.05 13.77
N SER A 776 -2.15 -13.55 12.70
CA SER A 776 -2.96 -14.26 11.70
C SER A 776 -2.43 -15.59 11.16
N ASN A 777 -1.11 -15.77 11.12
CA ASN A 777 -0.49 -17.02 10.65
C ASN A 777 -0.25 -18.04 11.78
N GLN A 778 -0.41 -17.63 13.03
CA GLN A 778 -0.08 -18.40 14.21
C GLN A 778 -1.31 -18.84 15.00
N GLY A 779 -2.39 -18.08 14.97
CA GLY A 779 -3.66 -18.36 15.63
C GLY A 779 -4.87 -17.84 14.87
N ASP A 780 -6.07 -18.31 15.25
CA ASP A 780 -7.34 -17.97 14.57
C ASP A 780 -8.21 -16.99 15.35
N LEU A 781 -7.85 -16.67 16.59
CA LEU A 781 -8.64 -15.80 17.46
C LEU A 781 -8.31 -14.34 17.19
N SER A 782 -9.20 -13.66 16.49
CA SER A 782 -9.07 -12.23 16.16
C SER A 782 -10.41 -11.55 16.06
N VAL A 783 -10.42 -10.23 16.20
CA VAL A 783 -11.62 -9.38 16.10
C VAL A 783 -11.43 -8.36 15.00
N TYR A 784 -12.41 -8.21 14.12
CA TYR A 784 -12.46 -7.17 13.12
C TYR A 784 -13.27 -5.98 13.62
N TYR A 785 -12.75 -4.79 13.45
CA TYR A 785 -13.43 -3.56 13.82
C TYR A 785 -13.29 -2.51 12.73
N TYR A 786 -14.22 -1.57 12.70
CA TYR A 786 -14.12 -0.39 11.84
C TYR A 786 -13.36 0.70 12.60
N ASP A 787 -12.20 1.09 12.09
CA ASP A 787 -11.39 2.15 12.64
C ASP A 787 -11.94 3.51 12.19
N PRO A 788 -12.48 4.34 13.12
CA PRO A 788 -13.12 5.60 12.77
C PRO A 788 -12.13 6.68 12.33
N GLU A 789 -10.86 6.59 12.69
CA GLU A 789 -9.85 7.57 12.28
C GLU A 789 -9.37 7.33 10.86
N SER A 790 -9.11 6.09 10.50
CA SER A 790 -8.65 5.74 9.16
C SER A 790 -9.77 5.42 8.18
N GLY A 791 -11.02 5.22 8.68
CA GLY A 791 -12.15 4.80 7.86
C GLY A 791 -12.02 3.37 7.30
N ARG A 792 -11.28 2.50 8.00
CA ARG A 792 -10.93 1.16 7.55
C ARG A 792 -11.45 0.08 8.45
N ILE A 793 -11.45 -1.12 7.90
CA ILE A 793 -11.61 -2.33 8.69
C ILE A 793 -10.23 -2.84 9.05
N ARG A 794 -10.02 -2.97 10.36
CA ARG A 794 -8.79 -3.49 10.94
C ARG A 794 -9.06 -4.75 11.71
N GLN A 795 -8.02 -5.55 11.88
CA GLN A 795 -8.02 -6.76 12.68
C GLN A 795 -7.15 -6.56 13.91
N TYR A 796 -7.63 -6.91 15.08
CA TYR A 796 -6.80 -6.97 16.27
C TYR A 796 -6.94 -8.32 16.99
N TYR A 797 -5.95 -8.62 17.81
CA TYR A 797 -5.87 -9.86 18.56
C TYR A 797 -6.06 -9.53 20.04
N PRO A 798 -7.15 -10.00 20.67
CA PRO A 798 -7.36 -9.80 22.10
C PRO A 798 -6.22 -10.40 22.92
N ASP A 799 -5.86 -9.75 24.02
CA ASP A 799 -4.70 -10.13 24.80
C ASP A 799 -4.86 -11.53 25.41
N PHE A 800 -6.03 -11.85 26.00
CA PHE A 800 -6.23 -13.14 26.63
C PHE A 800 -7.60 -13.74 26.33
N LEU A 801 -7.64 -15.05 26.36
CA LEU A 801 -8.85 -15.86 26.44
C LEU A 801 -8.78 -16.68 27.73
N ALA A 802 -9.78 -16.57 28.58
CA ALA A 802 -9.90 -17.39 29.78
C ALA A 802 -11.17 -18.23 29.79
N LYS A 803 -11.07 -19.46 30.27
CA LYS A 803 -12.20 -20.33 30.58
C LYS A 803 -12.37 -20.39 32.08
N MET A 804 -13.53 -19.99 32.57
CA MET A 804 -13.86 -20.03 33.97
C MET A 804 -14.33 -21.42 34.39
N LYS A 805 -14.25 -21.76 35.69
CA LYS A 805 -14.71 -23.07 36.20
C LYS A 805 -16.22 -23.28 36.07
N ASP A 806 -17.03 -22.22 35.93
CA ASP A 806 -18.45 -22.33 35.62
C ASP A 806 -18.74 -22.66 34.14
N GLY A 807 -17.69 -22.80 33.33
CA GLY A 807 -17.76 -23.12 31.89
C GLY A 807 -17.88 -21.90 30.99
N THR A 808 -17.97 -20.68 31.55
CA THR A 808 -18.01 -19.44 30.74
C THR A 808 -16.63 -19.11 30.20
N TYR A 809 -16.61 -18.53 28.98
CA TYR A 809 -15.39 -17.97 28.39
C TYR A 809 -15.36 -16.48 28.59
N GLN A 810 -14.18 -15.94 28.81
CA GLN A 810 -13.92 -14.51 28.89
C GLN A 810 -12.83 -14.11 27.90
N LEU A 811 -13.12 -13.12 27.11
CA LEU A 811 -12.16 -12.45 26.25
C LEU A 811 -11.68 -11.19 26.98
N ILE A 812 -10.36 -11.04 27.15
CA ILE A 812 -9.80 -10.01 28.02
C ILE A 812 -8.84 -9.13 27.22
N GLU A 813 -8.97 -7.84 27.46
CA GLU A 813 -8.14 -6.80 26.85
C GLU A 813 -7.54 -5.93 27.95
N VAL A 814 -6.24 -5.60 27.85
CA VAL A 814 -5.53 -4.74 28.80
C VAL A 814 -5.09 -3.48 28.07
N LYS A 815 -5.47 -2.31 28.57
CA LYS A 815 -5.15 -1.01 27.95
C LYS A 815 -4.51 -0.05 28.94
N GLY A 816 -3.58 0.76 28.44
CA GLY A 816 -3.05 1.89 29.19
C GLY A 816 -4.15 2.88 29.56
N ASP A 817 -4.10 3.45 30.76
CA ASP A 817 -5.13 4.36 31.30
C ASP A 817 -5.42 5.55 30.39
N ASN A 818 -4.41 6.07 29.71
CA ASN A 818 -4.53 7.20 28.78
C ASN A 818 -5.13 6.84 27.42
N LYS A 819 -5.39 5.56 27.16
CA LYS A 819 -5.91 5.09 25.88
C LYS A 819 -7.32 4.50 25.95
N ILE A 820 -7.89 4.32 27.14
CA ILE A 820 -9.20 3.70 27.31
C ILE A 820 -10.29 4.50 26.59
N ASP A 821 -10.23 5.83 26.65
CA ASP A 821 -11.22 6.73 26.04
C ASP A 821 -10.89 7.10 24.59
N ASP A 822 -9.83 6.52 24.03
CA ASP A 822 -9.45 6.70 22.63
C ASP A 822 -10.54 6.13 21.70
N VAL A 823 -10.87 6.88 20.65
CA VAL A 823 -11.97 6.55 19.72
C VAL A 823 -11.75 5.20 19.04
N VAL A 824 -10.51 4.88 18.69
CA VAL A 824 -10.14 3.59 18.08
C VAL A 824 -10.27 2.45 19.10
N VAL A 825 -9.88 2.68 20.36
CA VAL A 825 -10.00 1.68 21.43
C VAL A 825 -11.48 1.40 21.73
N GLN A 826 -12.34 2.42 21.71
CA GLN A 826 -13.77 2.23 21.87
C GLN A 826 -14.39 1.44 20.70
N ALA A 827 -13.96 1.71 19.46
CA ALA A 827 -14.40 0.94 18.29
C ALA A 827 -13.99 -0.54 18.39
N LYS A 828 -12.76 -0.84 18.86
CA LYS A 828 -12.30 -2.22 19.13
C LYS A 828 -13.16 -2.89 20.20
N LYS A 829 -13.45 -2.18 21.29
CA LYS A 829 -14.29 -2.65 22.38
C LYS A 829 -15.71 -2.98 21.91
N GLU A 830 -16.34 -2.10 21.12
CA GLU A 830 -17.67 -2.34 20.57
C GLU A 830 -17.70 -3.58 19.68
N ALA A 831 -16.75 -3.72 18.77
CA ALA A 831 -16.64 -4.88 17.90
C ALA A 831 -16.39 -6.18 18.67
N ALA A 832 -15.54 -6.13 19.72
CA ALA A 832 -15.27 -7.29 20.56
C ALA A 832 -16.48 -7.68 21.40
N LEU A 833 -17.23 -6.71 21.93
CA LEU A 833 -18.48 -6.96 22.65
C LEU A 833 -19.53 -7.62 21.74
N GLU A 834 -19.68 -7.15 20.50
CA GLU A 834 -20.61 -7.74 19.54
C GLU A 834 -20.22 -9.18 19.18
N MET A 835 -18.95 -9.42 18.87
CA MET A 835 -18.44 -10.76 18.59
C MET A 835 -18.58 -11.69 19.79
N ALA A 836 -18.25 -11.23 20.98
CA ALA A 836 -18.34 -11.99 22.22
C ALA A 836 -19.79 -12.35 22.54
N ALA A 837 -20.73 -11.41 22.43
CA ALA A 837 -22.15 -11.64 22.64
C ALA A 837 -22.71 -12.68 21.65
N ALA A 838 -22.35 -12.57 20.35
CA ALA A 838 -22.75 -13.52 19.34
C ALA A 838 -22.22 -14.95 19.62
N SER A 839 -21.04 -15.06 20.23
CA SER A 839 -20.38 -16.32 20.55
C SER A 839 -20.71 -16.86 21.98
N GLY A 840 -21.51 -16.13 22.76
CA GLY A 840 -21.79 -16.48 24.16
C GLY A 840 -20.58 -16.35 25.08
N ILE A 841 -19.65 -15.45 24.75
CA ILE A 841 -18.42 -15.17 25.50
C ILE A 841 -18.59 -13.84 26.23
N LYS A 842 -18.01 -13.72 27.42
CA LYS A 842 -17.94 -12.45 28.14
C LYS A 842 -16.71 -11.66 27.69
N TYR A 843 -16.87 -10.37 27.43
CA TYR A 843 -15.74 -9.48 27.11
C TYR A 843 -15.46 -8.55 28.29
N GLU A 844 -14.18 -8.40 28.62
CA GLU A 844 -13.72 -7.53 29.71
C GLU A 844 -12.51 -6.72 29.22
N MET A 845 -12.55 -5.40 29.45
CA MET A 845 -11.41 -4.50 29.20
C MET A 845 -10.97 -3.89 30.52
N TYR A 846 -9.69 -4.02 30.83
CA TYR A 846 -9.11 -3.51 32.08
C TYR A 846 -8.08 -2.41 31.80
N ALA A 847 -8.13 -1.37 32.65
CA ALA A 847 -7.08 -0.36 32.72
C ALA A 847 -5.81 -0.95 33.34
N GLY A 848 -4.64 -0.61 32.81
CA GLY A 848 -3.36 -1.08 33.33
C GLY A 848 -3.17 -0.74 34.80
N SER A 849 -3.57 0.46 35.24
CA SER A 849 -3.48 0.87 36.66
C SER A 849 -4.42 0.06 37.57
N THR A 850 -5.57 -0.39 37.05
CA THR A 850 -6.50 -1.24 37.81
C THR A 850 -5.87 -2.60 38.07
N ILE A 851 -5.25 -3.23 37.04
CA ILE A 851 -4.58 -4.52 37.18
C ILE A 851 -3.43 -4.44 38.19
N MET A 852 -2.64 -3.35 38.14
CA MET A 852 -1.47 -3.17 39.01
C MET A 852 -1.83 -2.84 40.48
N LYS A 853 -3.02 -2.36 40.72
CA LYS A 853 -3.44 -1.90 42.09
C LYS A 853 -4.43 -2.86 42.76
N THR A 854 -5.15 -3.69 42.00
CA THR A 854 -6.25 -4.51 42.52
C THR A 854 -6.17 -5.93 41.95
N HIS A 855 -6.66 -6.92 42.76
CA HIS A 855 -6.92 -8.27 42.25
C HIS A 855 -8.27 -8.27 41.51
N ILE A 856 -8.24 -8.17 40.18
CA ILE A 856 -9.43 -7.99 39.35
C ILE A 856 -10.46 -9.14 39.48
N LEU A 857 -10.03 -10.35 39.79
CA LEU A 857 -10.92 -11.52 39.97
C LEU A 857 -11.52 -11.62 41.41
N GLU A 858 -10.99 -10.89 42.39
CA GLU A 858 -11.47 -10.89 43.75
C GLU A 858 -12.45 -9.71 44.03
N SER A 859 -12.36 -8.63 43.25
CA SER A 859 -13.04 -7.36 43.50
C SER A 859 -14.37 -7.18 42.76
N LEU A 860 -14.94 -8.21 42.13
CA LEU A 860 -16.28 -8.12 41.56
C LEU A 860 -17.36 -8.33 42.63
N PRO A 861 -18.05 -7.28 43.12
CA PRO A 861 -19.29 -7.47 43.85
C PRO A 861 -20.31 -8.07 42.87
N VAL A 862 -21.09 -9.01 43.39
CA VAL A 862 -22.28 -9.53 42.72
C VAL A 862 -23.23 -8.35 42.48
N GLN A 863 -23.16 -7.74 41.30
CA GLN A 863 -24.21 -6.82 40.88
C GLN A 863 -25.39 -7.64 40.42
N GLN A 864 -26.41 -7.64 41.29
CA GLN A 864 -27.76 -8.03 40.93
C GLN A 864 -28.21 -7.24 39.71
N THR A 865 -28.44 -7.97 38.64
CA THR A 865 -29.08 -7.47 37.43
C THR A 865 -30.51 -7.12 37.74
N ASN A 866 -30.83 -5.89 38.02
CA ASN A 866 -32.19 -5.39 37.86
C ASN A 866 -32.32 -4.86 36.43
N LEU A 867 -32.74 -5.74 35.56
CA LEU A 867 -33.44 -5.41 34.32
C LEU A 867 -34.80 -4.79 34.71
N LEU A 868 -34.99 -3.54 34.40
CA LEU A 868 -36.33 -2.99 34.18
C LEU A 868 -36.29 -1.96 33.05
N LEU A 869 -37.00 -2.36 31.97
CA LEU A 869 -37.59 -1.61 30.87
C LEU A 869 -36.64 -1.01 29.82
#